data_f844920f54ab5bcd135563aa351c66b4
#
_entry.id   f844920f54ab5bcd135563aa351c66b4
#
_cell.length_a   1.000
_cell.length_b   1.000
_cell.length_c   1.000
_cell.angle_alpha   90.00
_cell.angle_beta   90.00
_cell.angle_gamma   90.00
#
_symmetry.space_group_name_H-M   'P 1'
#
loop_
_entity.id
_entity.type
_entity.pdbx_description
1 polymer ?
#
loop_
_entity_poly.entity_id
_entity_poly.type
_entity_poly.pdbx_seq_one_letter_code
_entity_poly.pdbx_strand_id
1 'polypeptide(L)'
;MQLVQQLVDALSLAAVYLTIALGISIIYGLTRLVNFAQGQILLLGSFLAYSFVRAGLPLVWCIVLATLAVAIIGEILDLLLFRRTLSSPLRGFVISLGLIIIIEQASVLIWGQNVISVSTPFTTHVFNLHGVLFSAPLLLLVVTMIVLLTILFFLFERTKVGRGTQALSENRATAQLMGIPVGRYISFTFLVGSAIAGLGGAIFALMYPFDAFSGTQYVLIAFAIAIIGGLGSITGCVVASLLLAIPQSLASAYISISWAPAFGLIVATLIILFRPNGIFKSAGTGGASHFALGDFSDRLHASEIRLAAAIKASRVNSVRRRLQQWGMERYGIWCAFVLLGLAPVILRSDSSLSIATYMVILAIAGVGFWLTFRQAGVFSVASGALMGVGGYMAAYLLDRFNVNFWLQLPAAAAAAGAVALVIGVIAIRTSASYFVILTLMLSELIILLFTNFTSVTNGSIGLVDSAPPSSLGPINFGGADAFYYLAFCLLAATTLFVFGVCRSRFGRRLISIRENTELARSLGVNVLRDKIAVFTLFGAISGVAGVMLFYYLHYITPATYDVPLTLDIVLIVLLGGATVWLGPMVGAAIFAFLPSLLSLSPVVAQLVYGCCLVAVIILMPTGVVGKFKGLYISLWFRLHATTKGVVDSAPNMSSFADPIENTESNQVS
;
A
#
# COMPACT_ATOMS: atom_id res chain seq x y z
N MET A 1 1.76 -11.46 40.87
CA MET A 1 0.44 -10.97 40.42
C MET A 1 0.52 -10.11 39.17
N GLN A 2 1.34 -9.04 39.12
CA GLN A 2 1.48 -8.19 37.91
C GLN A 2 1.80 -8.98 36.63
N LEU A 3 2.74 -9.93 36.68
CA LEU A 3 3.14 -10.72 35.52
C LEU A 3 1.99 -11.60 34.99
N VAL A 4 1.15 -12.15 35.92
CA VAL A 4 -0.04 -12.93 35.52
C VAL A 4 -1.08 -12.02 34.87
N GLN A 5 -1.30 -10.81 35.40
CA GLN A 5 -2.18 -9.82 34.78
C GLN A 5 -1.68 -9.46 33.36
N GLN A 6 -0.37 -9.25 33.17
CA GLN A 6 0.19 -8.96 31.85
C GLN A 6 0.03 -10.10 30.84
N LEU A 7 0.07 -11.35 31.29
CA LEU A 7 -0.22 -12.50 30.42
C LEU A 7 -1.70 -12.56 30.02
N VAL A 8 -2.60 -12.17 30.91
CA VAL A 8 -4.04 -12.04 30.61
C VAL A 8 -4.29 -10.93 29.60
N ASP A 9 -3.64 -9.77 29.78
CA ASP A 9 -3.74 -8.65 28.86
C ASP A 9 -3.11 -8.99 27.49
N ALA A 10 -1.98 -9.74 27.49
CA ALA A 10 -1.38 -10.27 26.27
C ALA A 10 -2.32 -11.24 25.55
N LEU A 11 -3.03 -12.11 26.25
CA LEU A 11 -4.00 -13.03 25.66
C LEU A 11 -5.15 -12.28 24.99
N SER A 12 -5.64 -11.20 25.64
CA SER A 12 -6.64 -10.30 25.08
C SER A 12 -6.18 -9.69 23.75
N LEU A 13 -5.00 -9.09 23.76
CA LEU A 13 -4.40 -8.45 22.60
C LEU A 13 -4.12 -9.45 21.48
N ALA A 14 -3.59 -10.64 21.82
CA ALA A 14 -3.36 -11.73 20.89
C ALA A 14 -4.65 -12.19 20.21
N ALA A 15 -5.75 -12.28 20.95
CA ALA A 15 -7.02 -12.71 20.40
C ALA A 15 -7.60 -11.68 19.40
N VAL A 16 -7.50 -10.38 19.67
CA VAL A 16 -7.89 -9.34 18.71
C VAL A 16 -7.05 -9.42 17.44
N TYR A 17 -5.74 -9.45 17.58
CA TYR A 17 -4.83 -9.54 16.43
C TYR A 17 -5.06 -10.81 15.61
N LEU A 18 -5.37 -11.92 16.27
CA LEU A 18 -5.63 -13.20 15.65
C LEU A 18 -6.86 -13.15 14.73
N THR A 19 -7.93 -12.43 15.10
CA THR A 19 -9.12 -12.33 14.26
C THR A 19 -8.81 -11.72 12.90
N ILE A 20 -8.02 -10.63 12.88
CA ILE A 20 -7.62 -9.94 11.66
C ILE A 20 -6.65 -10.83 10.86
N ALA A 21 -5.64 -11.38 11.55
CA ALA A 21 -4.62 -12.21 10.93
C ALA A 21 -5.19 -13.49 10.32
N LEU A 22 -6.19 -14.13 10.93
CA LEU A 22 -6.91 -15.28 10.38
C LEU A 22 -7.67 -14.89 9.12
N GLY A 23 -8.40 -13.76 9.12
CA GLY A 23 -9.09 -13.26 7.94
C GLY A 23 -8.13 -13.06 6.77
N ILE A 24 -7.00 -12.38 7.01
CA ILE A 24 -5.93 -12.18 6.02
C ILE A 24 -5.35 -13.52 5.55
N SER A 25 -5.01 -14.41 6.48
CA SER A 25 -4.35 -15.68 6.18
C SER A 25 -5.23 -16.61 5.35
N ILE A 26 -6.52 -16.69 5.66
CA ILE A 26 -7.49 -17.50 4.92
C ILE A 26 -7.69 -16.96 3.49
N ILE A 27 -7.89 -15.67 3.33
CA ILE A 27 -8.05 -15.05 2.00
C ILE A 27 -6.77 -15.22 1.18
N TYR A 28 -5.61 -14.90 1.76
CA TYR A 28 -4.32 -15.02 1.08
C TYR A 28 -3.98 -16.46 0.69
N GLY A 29 -4.26 -17.43 1.56
CA GLY A 29 -3.94 -18.84 1.34
C GLY A 29 -4.49 -19.38 0.01
N LEU A 30 -5.71 -18.94 -0.38
CA LEU A 30 -6.34 -19.36 -1.63
C LEU A 30 -6.09 -18.39 -2.79
N THR A 31 -6.20 -17.09 -2.54
CA THR A 31 -6.21 -16.07 -3.61
C THR A 31 -4.83 -15.54 -3.95
N ARG A 32 -3.86 -15.64 -3.04
CA ARG A 32 -2.55 -14.99 -3.09
C ARG A 32 -2.64 -13.46 -3.15
N LEU A 33 -3.83 -12.90 -2.87
CA LEU A 33 -4.06 -11.46 -2.81
C LEU A 33 -3.75 -10.94 -1.40
N VAL A 34 -2.95 -9.89 -1.34
CA VAL A 34 -2.71 -9.13 -0.11
C VAL A 34 -3.82 -8.09 0.00
N ASN A 35 -4.72 -8.24 0.97
CA ASN A 35 -5.86 -7.35 1.18
C ASN A 35 -5.64 -6.45 2.41
N PHE A 36 -5.18 -5.23 2.18
CA PHE A 36 -4.98 -4.26 3.27
C PHE A 36 -6.28 -3.67 3.82
N ALA A 37 -7.39 -3.77 3.07
CA ALA A 37 -8.69 -3.31 3.56
C ALA A 37 -9.27 -4.19 4.69
N GLN A 38 -8.59 -5.30 5.05
CA GLN A 38 -9.08 -6.22 6.07
C GLN A 38 -9.22 -5.56 7.46
N GLY A 39 -8.37 -4.58 7.79
CA GLY A 39 -8.49 -3.79 9.00
C GLY A 39 -9.74 -2.91 8.99
N GLN A 40 -10.05 -2.30 7.87
CA GLN A 40 -11.27 -1.50 7.72
C GLN A 40 -12.54 -2.37 7.71
N ILE A 41 -12.45 -3.59 7.17
CA ILE A 41 -13.55 -4.58 7.24
C ILE A 41 -13.81 -4.98 8.70
N LEU A 42 -12.77 -5.12 9.53
CA LEU A 42 -12.94 -5.32 10.98
C LEU A 42 -13.66 -4.13 11.61
N LEU A 43 -13.23 -2.90 11.34
CA LEU A 43 -13.86 -1.70 11.89
C LEU A 43 -15.31 -1.52 11.46
N LEU A 44 -15.68 -1.94 10.25
CA LEU A 44 -17.10 -2.00 9.86
C LEU A 44 -17.89 -2.88 10.83
N GLY A 45 -17.32 -4.01 11.29
CA GLY A 45 -17.92 -4.84 12.34
C GLY A 45 -18.11 -4.08 13.65
N SER A 46 -17.12 -3.26 14.04
CA SER A 46 -17.17 -2.41 15.23
C SER A 46 -18.26 -1.35 15.12
N PHE A 47 -18.32 -0.62 14.02
CA PHE A 47 -19.33 0.41 13.77
C PHE A 47 -20.75 -0.14 13.70
N LEU A 48 -20.94 -1.28 13.04
CA LEU A 48 -22.25 -1.95 12.97
C LEU A 48 -22.69 -2.47 14.34
N ALA A 49 -21.78 -3.08 15.11
CA ALA A 49 -22.08 -3.51 16.47
C ALA A 49 -22.49 -2.32 17.36
N TYR A 50 -21.75 -1.21 17.29
CA TYR A 50 -22.11 0.04 17.97
C TYR A 50 -23.51 0.53 17.57
N SER A 51 -23.83 0.53 16.29
CA SER A 51 -25.14 0.98 15.79
C SER A 51 -26.28 0.10 16.30
N PHE A 52 -26.08 -1.22 16.34
CA PHE A 52 -27.09 -2.17 16.85
C PHE A 52 -27.25 -2.07 18.37
N VAL A 53 -26.17 -1.85 19.13
CA VAL A 53 -26.25 -1.59 20.58
C VAL A 53 -27.02 -0.30 20.84
N ARG A 54 -26.76 0.76 20.07
CA ARG A 54 -27.47 2.04 20.18
C ARG A 54 -28.97 1.92 19.81
N ALA A 55 -29.31 0.97 18.92
CA ALA A 55 -30.68 0.65 18.58
C ALA A 55 -31.40 -0.19 19.67
N GLY A 56 -30.70 -0.53 20.78
CA GLY A 56 -31.28 -1.26 21.90
C GLY A 56 -31.40 -2.77 21.72
N LEU A 57 -30.70 -3.35 20.73
CA LEU A 57 -30.72 -4.80 20.51
C LEU A 57 -29.91 -5.54 21.58
N PRO A 58 -30.30 -6.78 21.97
CA PRO A 58 -29.49 -7.61 22.86
C PRO A 58 -28.10 -7.86 22.27
N LEU A 59 -27.05 -7.83 23.12
CA LEU A 59 -25.65 -7.90 22.73
C LEU A 59 -25.29 -9.06 21.79
N VAL A 60 -25.87 -10.24 22.03
CA VAL A 60 -25.65 -11.43 21.19
C VAL A 60 -26.12 -11.18 19.74
N TRP A 61 -27.28 -10.57 19.58
CA TRP A 61 -27.80 -10.22 18.25
C TRP A 61 -26.97 -9.12 17.59
N CYS A 62 -26.46 -8.16 18.35
CA CYS A 62 -25.54 -7.13 17.82
C CYS A 62 -24.30 -7.77 17.19
N ILE A 63 -23.69 -8.75 17.86
CA ILE A 63 -22.49 -9.46 17.37
C ILE A 63 -22.85 -10.30 16.13
N VAL A 64 -23.94 -11.07 16.18
CA VAL A 64 -24.34 -11.95 15.07
C VAL A 64 -24.70 -11.13 13.83
N LEU A 65 -25.51 -10.08 13.99
CA LEU A 65 -25.94 -9.25 12.84
C LEU A 65 -24.77 -8.46 12.25
N ALA A 66 -23.86 -7.92 13.08
CA ALA A 66 -22.66 -7.25 12.59
C ALA A 66 -21.77 -8.22 11.81
N THR A 67 -21.56 -9.44 12.33
CA THR A 67 -20.80 -10.49 11.63
C THR A 67 -21.40 -10.85 10.28
N LEU A 68 -22.71 -11.08 10.22
CA LEU A 68 -23.41 -11.41 8.97
C LEU A 68 -23.37 -10.25 7.96
N ALA A 69 -23.59 -9.03 8.42
CA ALA A 69 -23.54 -7.86 7.56
C ALA A 69 -22.15 -7.67 6.94
N VAL A 70 -21.08 -7.80 7.74
CA VAL A 70 -19.71 -7.70 7.25
C VAL A 70 -19.34 -8.86 6.33
N ALA A 71 -19.82 -10.07 6.58
CA ALA A 71 -19.64 -11.22 5.69
C ALA A 71 -20.25 -10.95 4.30
N ILE A 72 -21.47 -10.40 4.25
CA ILE A 72 -22.16 -10.03 3.01
C ILE A 72 -21.40 -8.91 2.29
N ILE A 73 -20.96 -7.86 3.02
CA ILE A 73 -20.16 -6.78 2.44
C ILE A 73 -18.87 -7.34 1.83
N GLY A 74 -18.18 -8.24 2.53
CA GLY A 74 -16.95 -8.87 2.03
C GLY A 74 -17.18 -9.69 0.77
N GLU A 75 -18.28 -10.43 0.68
CA GLU A 75 -18.67 -11.16 -0.54
C GLU A 75 -18.98 -10.21 -1.71
N ILE A 76 -19.69 -9.10 -1.46
CA ILE A 76 -19.95 -8.07 -2.46
C ILE A 76 -18.65 -7.47 -2.98
N LEU A 77 -17.69 -7.18 -2.09
CA LEU A 77 -16.37 -6.66 -2.47
C LEU A 77 -15.58 -7.68 -3.31
N ASP A 78 -15.66 -8.99 -2.99
CA ASP A 78 -15.07 -10.02 -3.86
C ASP A 78 -15.67 -9.99 -5.26
N LEU A 79 -17.00 -10.08 -5.36
CA LEU A 79 -17.70 -10.17 -6.63
C LEU A 79 -17.48 -8.95 -7.52
N LEU A 80 -17.50 -7.74 -6.94
CA LEU A 80 -17.38 -6.50 -7.69
C LEU A 80 -15.92 -6.17 -8.07
N LEU A 81 -14.97 -6.42 -7.16
CA LEU A 81 -13.63 -5.88 -7.25
C LEU A 81 -12.56 -6.97 -7.33
N PHE A 82 -12.41 -7.80 -6.29
CA PHE A 82 -11.27 -8.71 -6.18
C PHE A 82 -11.29 -9.85 -7.20
N ARG A 83 -12.44 -10.38 -7.54
CA ARG A 83 -12.59 -11.44 -8.53
C ARG A 83 -12.02 -11.06 -9.89
N ARG A 84 -12.15 -9.78 -10.27
CA ARG A 84 -11.62 -9.23 -11.53
C ARG A 84 -10.10 -9.08 -11.54
N THR A 85 -9.46 -9.18 -10.37
CA THR A 85 -8.02 -8.95 -10.20
C THR A 85 -7.21 -10.19 -9.88
N LEU A 86 -7.84 -11.36 -9.80
CA LEU A 86 -7.19 -12.63 -9.49
C LEU A 86 -6.03 -12.99 -10.43
N SER A 87 -6.06 -12.48 -11.65
CA SER A 87 -5.01 -12.64 -12.65
C SER A 87 -3.81 -11.69 -12.44
N SER A 88 -3.90 -10.74 -11.51
CA SER A 88 -2.83 -9.77 -11.23
C SER A 88 -2.85 -9.36 -9.75
N PRO A 89 -2.08 -10.03 -8.88
CA PRO A 89 -2.06 -9.77 -7.45
C PRO A 89 -1.79 -8.30 -7.08
N LEU A 90 -0.95 -7.61 -7.87
CA LEU A 90 -0.68 -6.20 -7.67
C LEU A 90 -1.93 -5.32 -7.83
N ARG A 91 -2.81 -5.62 -8.81
CA ARG A 91 -4.07 -4.87 -8.97
C ARG A 91 -4.99 -5.07 -7.78
N GLY A 92 -5.12 -6.30 -7.29
CA GLY A 92 -5.89 -6.58 -6.08
C GLY A 92 -5.36 -5.84 -4.86
N PHE A 93 -4.04 -5.80 -4.70
CA PHE A 93 -3.38 -5.02 -3.66
C PHE A 93 -3.73 -3.53 -3.76
N VAL A 94 -3.58 -2.91 -4.94
CA VAL A 94 -3.86 -1.48 -5.12
C VAL A 94 -5.34 -1.15 -4.92
N ILE A 95 -6.25 -2.04 -5.35
CA ILE A 95 -7.69 -1.91 -5.06
C ILE A 95 -7.94 -1.95 -3.55
N SER A 96 -7.24 -2.81 -2.80
CA SER A 96 -7.39 -2.84 -1.34
C SER A 96 -6.95 -1.55 -0.66
N LEU A 97 -5.94 -0.84 -1.20
CA LEU A 97 -5.54 0.49 -0.71
C LEU A 97 -6.63 1.53 -0.99
N GLY A 98 -7.21 1.54 -2.19
CA GLY A 98 -8.35 2.40 -2.50
C GLY A 98 -9.58 2.12 -1.63
N LEU A 99 -9.82 0.84 -1.30
CA LEU A 99 -10.89 0.44 -0.39
C LEU A 99 -10.67 0.93 1.04
N ILE A 100 -9.44 1.02 1.53
CA ILE A 100 -9.15 1.65 2.83
C ILE A 100 -9.75 3.04 2.84
N ILE A 101 -9.38 3.89 1.88
CA ILE A 101 -9.86 5.28 1.80
C ILE A 101 -11.39 5.33 1.70
N ILE A 102 -11.99 4.48 0.86
CA ILE A 102 -13.44 4.46 0.68
C ILE A 102 -14.15 4.10 1.99
N ILE A 103 -13.70 3.05 2.68
CA ILE A 103 -14.35 2.58 3.92
C ILE A 103 -14.11 3.58 5.05
N GLU A 104 -12.90 4.15 5.17
CA GLU A 104 -12.59 5.20 6.17
C GLU A 104 -13.50 6.40 5.99
N GLN A 105 -13.53 6.97 4.81
CA GLN A 105 -14.33 8.17 4.55
C GLN A 105 -15.84 7.91 4.61
N ALA A 106 -16.31 6.74 4.18
CA ALA A 106 -17.70 6.33 4.36
C ALA A 106 -18.05 6.20 5.84
N SER A 107 -17.15 5.64 6.65
CA SER A 107 -17.34 5.54 8.10
C SER A 107 -17.39 6.91 8.76
N VAL A 108 -16.52 7.84 8.36
CA VAL A 108 -16.55 9.23 8.83
C VAL A 108 -17.87 9.93 8.48
N LEU A 109 -18.39 9.70 7.27
CA LEU A 109 -19.68 10.30 6.84
C LEU A 109 -20.87 9.76 7.65
N ILE A 110 -20.86 8.47 8.01
CA ILE A 110 -21.99 7.81 8.67
C ILE A 110 -21.92 7.99 10.19
N TRP A 111 -20.74 7.82 10.80
CA TRP A 111 -20.57 7.79 12.27
C TRP A 111 -19.78 8.97 12.84
N GLY A 112 -19.17 9.79 11.97
CA GLY A 112 -18.35 10.93 12.38
C GLY A 112 -16.87 10.58 12.58
N GLN A 113 -16.09 11.62 12.94
CA GLN A 113 -14.62 11.51 13.15
C GLN A 113 -14.24 11.21 14.61
N ASN A 114 -15.19 11.30 15.54
CA ASN A 114 -14.90 11.17 16.95
C ASN A 114 -14.59 9.71 17.34
N VAL A 115 -13.76 9.56 18.35
CA VAL A 115 -13.50 8.26 18.96
C VAL A 115 -14.80 7.76 19.61
N ILE A 116 -15.18 6.54 19.31
CA ILE A 116 -16.39 5.86 19.79
C ILE A 116 -15.99 4.81 20.81
N SER A 117 -16.73 4.73 21.91
CA SER A 117 -16.65 3.65 22.89
C SER A 117 -18.04 3.06 23.15
N VAL A 118 -18.12 1.75 23.23
CA VAL A 118 -19.38 1.03 23.54
C VAL A 118 -19.41 0.73 25.02
N SER A 119 -20.28 1.43 25.75
CA SER A 119 -20.50 1.17 27.18
C SER A 119 -21.82 0.42 27.37
N THR A 120 -21.75 -0.77 27.90
CA THR A 120 -22.92 -1.62 28.27
C THR A 120 -22.72 -2.19 29.66
N PRO A 121 -23.79 -2.59 30.37
CA PRO A 121 -23.63 -3.26 31.67
C PRO A 121 -22.68 -4.46 31.62
N PHE A 122 -22.60 -5.14 30.48
CA PHE A 122 -21.68 -6.25 30.26
C PHE A 122 -20.22 -5.80 30.19
N THR A 123 -19.92 -4.65 29.56
CA THR A 123 -18.53 -4.16 29.41
C THR A 123 -17.92 -3.68 30.72
N THR A 124 -18.74 -3.30 31.70
CA THR A 124 -18.29 -2.83 33.02
C THR A 124 -18.09 -3.94 34.04
N HIS A 125 -18.56 -5.16 33.77
CA HIS A 125 -18.34 -6.29 34.66
C HIS A 125 -16.89 -6.77 34.63
N VAL A 126 -16.26 -6.76 35.83
CA VAL A 126 -14.89 -7.23 36.05
C VAL A 126 -14.90 -8.32 37.09
N PHE A 127 -14.37 -9.48 36.76
CA PHE A 127 -14.19 -10.59 37.68
C PHE A 127 -12.81 -10.50 38.34
N ASN A 128 -12.75 -10.60 39.64
CA ASN A 128 -11.49 -10.64 40.38
C ASN A 128 -11.24 -12.07 40.89
N LEU A 129 -10.24 -12.73 40.30
CA LEU A 129 -9.83 -14.07 40.67
C LEU A 129 -8.44 -14.01 41.33
N HIS A 130 -8.40 -14.07 42.67
CA HIS A 130 -7.15 -14.02 43.44
C HIS A 130 -6.24 -12.80 43.09
N GLY A 131 -6.84 -11.63 42.85
CA GLY A 131 -6.10 -10.40 42.51
C GLY A 131 -5.74 -10.22 41.03
N VAL A 132 -6.19 -11.12 40.14
CA VAL A 132 -6.12 -10.96 38.68
C VAL A 132 -7.51 -10.52 38.20
N LEU A 133 -7.54 -9.43 37.43
CA LEU A 133 -8.75 -8.83 36.90
C LEU A 133 -9.05 -9.36 35.49
N PHE A 134 -10.24 -9.91 35.31
CA PHE A 134 -10.77 -10.37 34.04
C PHE A 134 -11.99 -9.56 33.65
N SER A 135 -11.95 -8.84 32.56
CA SER A 135 -13.15 -8.18 32.03
C SER A 135 -14.08 -9.19 31.37
N ALA A 136 -15.40 -9.00 31.48
CA ALA A 136 -16.36 -9.88 30.81
C ALA A 136 -16.18 -9.93 29.28
N PRO A 137 -15.90 -8.81 28.56
CA PRO A 137 -15.58 -8.84 27.14
C PRO A 137 -14.34 -9.66 26.79
N LEU A 138 -13.32 -9.69 27.68
CA LEU A 138 -12.14 -10.54 27.49
C LEU A 138 -12.51 -12.02 27.47
N LEU A 139 -13.30 -12.46 28.45
CA LEU A 139 -13.76 -13.85 28.53
C LEU A 139 -14.59 -14.22 27.29
N LEU A 140 -15.49 -13.32 26.85
CA LEU A 140 -16.26 -13.49 25.62
C LEU A 140 -15.34 -13.64 24.41
N LEU A 141 -14.31 -12.79 24.28
CA LEU A 141 -13.36 -12.83 23.17
C LEU A 141 -12.60 -14.17 23.15
N VAL A 142 -12.05 -14.59 24.29
CA VAL A 142 -11.27 -15.85 24.37
C VAL A 142 -12.15 -17.07 24.05
N VAL A 143 -13.36 -17.13 24.62
CA VAL A 143 -14.31 -18.21 24.33
C VAL A 143 -14.69 -18.21 22.85
N THR A 144 -15.02 -17.05 22.29
CA THR A 144 -15.37 -16.92 20.87
C THR A 144 -14.21 -17.36 19.99
N MET A 145 -12.95 -17.04 20.36
CA MET A 145 -11.77 -17.48 19.61
C MET A 145 -11.55 -18.97 19.66
N ILE A 146 -11.74 -19.61 20.81
CA ILE A 146 -11.63 -21.07 20.92
C ILE A 146 -12.69 -21.74 20.04
N VAL A 147 -13.93 -21.26 20.11
CA VAL A 147 -15.05 -21.77 19.28
C VAL A 147 -14.74 -21.56 17.80
N LEU A 148 -14.30 -20.36 17.41
CA LEU A 148 -13.93 -20.03 16.03
C LEU A 148 -12.82 -20.93 15.51
N LEU A 149 -11.73 -21.10 16.27
CA LEU A 149 -10.61 -21.96 15.89
C LEU A 149 -11.05 -23.41 15.74
N THR A 150 -11.93 -23.90 16.63
CA THR A 150 -12.50 -25.25 16.56
C THR A 150 -13.35 -25.42 15.29
N ILE A 151 -14.20 -24.43 14.99
CA ILE A 151 -15.02 -24.45 13.76
C ILE A 151 -14.13 -24.43 12.52
N LEU A 152 -13.11 -23.55 12.47
CA LEU A 152 -12.18 -23.46 11.35
C LEU A 152 -11.37 -24.74 11.17
N PHE A 153 -10.86 -25.32 12.26
CA PHE A 153 -10.16 -26.60 12.20
C PHE A 153 -11.05 -27.68 11.61
N PHE A 154 -12.30 -27.83 12.11
CA PHE A 154 -13.23 -28.80 11.57
C PHE A 154 -13.58 -28.51 10.10
N LEU A 155 -13.81 -27.25 9.75
CA LEU A 155 -14.16 -26.82 8.40
C LEU A 155 -13.04 -27.17 7.39
N PHE A 156 -11.78 -26.83 7.71
CA PHE A 156 -10.66 -27.01 6.77
C PHE A 156 -10.11 -28.44 6.77
N GLU A 157 -10.10 -29.15 7.90
CA GLU A 157 -9.52 -30.50 7.99
C GLU A 157 -10.53 -31.60 7.63
N ARG A 158 -11.80 -31.44 7.99
CA ARG A 158 -12.80 -32.53 7.94
C ARG A 158 -13.81 -32.43 6.81
N THR A 159 -14.01 -31.24 6.20
CA THR A 159 -15.03 -31.07 5.17
C THR A 159 -14.50 -31.19 3.75
N LYS A 160 -15.42 -31.44 2.78
CA LYS A 160 -15.10 -31.41 1.35
C LYS A 160 -14.64 -30.01 0.90
N VAL A 161 -15.19 -28.96 1.51
CA VAL A 161 -14.84 -27.58 1.23
C VAL A 161 -13.38 -27.30 1.61
N GLY A 162 -12.94 -27.72 2.79
CA GLY A 162 -11.56 -27.55 3.23
C GLY A 162 -10.57 -28.26 2.31
N ARG A 163 -10.85 -29.54 1.97
CA ARG A 163 -10.00 -30.29 1.03
C ARG A 163 -9.91 -29.65 -0.35
N GLY A 164 -11.05 -29.13 -0.86
CA GLY A 164 -11.07 -28.38 -2.12
C GLY A 164 -10.27 -27.08 -2.05
N THR A 165 -10.34 -26.35 -0.93
CA THR A 165 -9.54 -25.15 -0.69
C THR A 165 -8.05 -25.45 -0.65
N GLN A 166 -7.64 -26.55 0.00
CA GLN A 166 -6.24 -27.01 0.03
C GLN A 166 -5.74 -27.34 -1.38
N ALA A 167 -6.49 -28.15 -2.14
CA ALA A 167 -6.14 -28.50 -3.52
C ALA A 167 -5.96 -27.25 -4.40
N LEU A 168 -6.87 -26.27 -4.29
CA LEU A 168 -6.79 -24.99 -5.01
C LEU A 168 -5.59 -24.15 -4.56
N SER A 169 -5.20 -24.20 -3.29
CA SER A 169 -4.05 -23.45 -2.76
C SER A 169 -2.71 -24.00 -3.26
N GLU A 170 -2.63 -25.31 -3.51
CA GLU A 170 -1.45 -25.99 -4.05
C GLU A 170 -1.30 -25.72 -5.55
N ASN A 171 -2.32 -26.06 -6.34
CA ASN A 171 -2.31 -25.83 -7.78
C ASN A 171 -3.72 -25.58 -8.33
N ARG A 172 -3.99 -24.30 -8.63
CA ARG A 172 -5.30 -23.86 -9.13
C ARG A 172 -5.65 -24.49 -10.47
N ALA A 173 -4.67 -24.60 -11.40
CA ALA A 173 -4.93 -25.15 -12.73
C ALA A 173 -5.28 -26.63 -12.66
N THR A 174 -4.51 -27.43 -11.91
CA THR A 174 -4.79 -28.86 -11.72
C THR A 174 -6.13 -29.08 -11.01
N ALA A 175 -6.42 -28.31 -9.96
CA ALA A 175 -7.69 -28.42 -9.25
C ALA A 175 -8.90 -28.10 -10.16
N GLN A 176 -8.76 -27.13 -11.06
CA GLN A 176 -9.79 -26.78 -12.03
C GLN A 176 -10.03 -27.91 -13.04
N LEU A 177 -8.96 -28.59 -13.50
CA LEU A 177 -9.07 -29.76 -14.38
C LEU A 177 -9.80 -30.95 -13.69
N MET A 178 -9.69 -31.03 -12.37
CA MET A 178 -10.40 -32.03 -11.55
C MET A 178 -11.86 -31.62 -11.24
N GLY A 179 -12.40 -30.57 -11.89
CA GLY A 179 -13.78 -30.13 -11.77
C GLY A 179 -14.09 -29.27 -10.53
N ILE A 180 -13.08 -28.77 -9.80
CA ILE A 180 -13.33 -27.92 -8.63
C ILE A 180 -13.68 -26.50 -9.10
N PRO A 181 -14.88 -25.95 -8.73
CA PRO A 181 -15.34 -24.64 -9.18
C PRO A 181 -14.63 -23.52 -8.44
N VAL A 182 -13.50 -23.07 -8.98
CA VAL A 182 -12.58 -22.06 -8.37
C VAL A 182 -13.33 -20.83 -7.86
N GLY A 183 -14.26 -20.29 -8.65
CA GLY A 183 -15.01 -19.08 -8.29
C GLY A 183 -15.81 -19.22 -6.98
N ARG A 184 -16.49 -20.35 -6.77
CA ARG A 184 -17.29 -20.58 -5.55
C ARG A 184 -16.41 -20.70 -4.30
N TYR A 185 -15.24 -21.31 -4.43
CA TYR A 185 -14.29 -21.43 -3.31
C TYR A 185 -13.67 -20.10 -2.93
N ILE A 186 -13.40 -19.24 -3.90
CA ILE A 186 -12.89 -17.87 -3.64
C ILE A 186 -13.94 -17.06 -2.88
N SER A 187 -15.19 -17.01 -3.38
CA SER A 187 -16.29 -16.33 -2.71
C SER A 187 -16.50 -16.83 -1.29
N PHE A 188 -16.52 -18.15 -1.11
CA PHE A 188 -16.63 -18.74 0.23
C PHE A 188 -15.49 -18.31 1.16
N THR A 189 -14.26 -18.22 0.63
CA THR A 189 -13.08 -17.79 1.40
C THR A 189 -13.17 -16.31 1.81
N PHE A 190 -13.65 -15.44 0.92
CA PHE A 190 -13.89 -14.04 1.23
C PHE A 190 -15.02 -13.87 2.25
N LEU A 191 -16.11 -14.60 2.10
CA LEU A 191 -17.22 -14.59 3.04
C LEU A 191 -16.76 -15.00 4.45
N VAL A 192 -16.04 -16.12 4.57
CA VAL A 192 -15.51 -16.60 5.85
C VAL A 192 -14.49 -15.63 6.44
N GLY A 193 -13.52 -15.15 5.63
CA GLY A 193 -12.50 -14.21 6.08
C GLY A 193 -13.07 -12.88 6.55
N SER A 194 -14.10 -12.38 5.87
CA SER A 194 -14.81 -11.15 6.27
C SER A 194 -15.73 -11.38 7.47
N ALA A 195 -16.36 -12.55 7.60
CA ALA A 195 -17.13 -12.92 8.79
C ALA A 195 -16.25 -12.94 10.05
N ILE A 196 -15.05 -13.51 9.95
CA ILE A 196 -14.08 -13.53 11.06
C ILE A 196 -13.68 -12.11 11.45
N ALA A 197 -13.38 -11.24 10.48
CA ALA A 197 -13.08 -9.85 10.74
C ALA A 197 -14.26 -9.10 11.38
N GLY A 198 -15.48 -9.30 10.86
CA GLY A 198 -16.70 -8.70 11.42
C GLY A 198 -16.98 -9.15 12.86
N LEU A 199 -16.79 -10.44 13.14
CA LEU A 199 -16.90 -11.00 14.49
C LEU A 199 -15.86 -10.37 15.44
N GLY A 200 -14.60 -10.34 15.00
CA GLY A 200 -13.52 -9.71 15.73
C GLY A 200 -13.79 -8.23 16.00
N GLY A 201 -14.28 -7.51 14.99
CA GLY A 201 -14.63 -6.10 15.11
C GLY A 201 -15.78 -5.82 16.07
N ALA A 202 -16.83 -6.65 16.03
CA ALA A 202 -17.96 -6.52 16.94
C ALA A 202 -17.54 -6.70 18.41
N ILE A 203 -16.63 -7.64 18.70
CA ILE A 203 -16.11 -7.86 20.05
C ILE A 203 -15.05 -6.80 20.42
N PHE A 204 -14.22 -6.38 19.46
CA PHE A 204 -13.24 -5.31 19.63
C PHE A 204 -13.89 -4.01 20.12
N ALA A 205 -15.04 -3.64 19.56
CA ALA A 205 -15.79 -2.45 19.96
C ALA A 205 -16.23 -2.46 21.43
N LEU A 206 -16.36 -3.64 22.05
CA LEU A 206 -16.71 -3.78 23.47
C LEU A 206 -15.52 -3.61 24.41
N MET A 207 -14.29 -3.67 23.87
CA MET A 207 -13.06 -3.68 24.67
C MET A 207 -12.25 -2.41 24.51
N TYR A 208 -12.21 -1.86 23.32
CA TYR A 208 -11.34 -0.74 22.97
C TYR A 208 -12.14 0.41 22.34
N PRO A 209 -11.78 1.65 22.65
CA PRO A 209 -12.27 2.79 21.87
C PRO A 209 -11.68 2.73 20.46
N PHE A 210 -12.45 3.15 19.47
CA PHE A 210 -12.07 3.10 18.07
C PHE A 210 -12.61 4.31 17.27
N ASP A 211 -11.93 4.63 16.21
CA ASP A 211 -12.32 5.62 15.21
C ASP A 211 -12.23 5.04 13.79
N ALA A 212 -12.56 5.84 12.77
CA ALA A 212 -12.54 5.39 11.38
C ALA A 212 -11.13 5.02 10.88
N PHE A 213 -10.06 5.53 11.51
CA PHE A 213 -8.67 5.36 11.07
C PHE A 213 -7.95 4.23 11.81
N SER A 214 -8.47 3.78 12.92
CA SER A 214 -7.85 2.73 13.77
C SER A 214 -7.55 1.42 13.03
N GLY A 215 -8.34 1.08 11.98
CA GLY A 215 -8.16 -0.17 11.22
C GLY A 215 -6.81 -0.32 10.55
N THR A 216 -6.21 0.77 10.12
CA THR A 216 -4.91 0.76 9.45
C THR A 216 -3.79 0.34 10.39
N GLN A 217 -3.81 0.75 11.67
CA GLN A 217 -2.82 0.34 12.68
C GLN A 217 -2.91 -1.16 12.99
N TYR A 218 -4.13 -1.66 13.19
CA TYR A 218 -4.34 -3.09 13.53
C TYR A 218 -4.02 -4.02 12.36
N VAL A 219 -4.30 -3.63 11.12
CA VAL A 219 -4.00 -4.46 9.95
C VAL A 219 -2.50 -4.66 9.75
N LEU A 220 -1.66 -3.69 10.10
CA LEU A 220 -0.20 -3.81 9.99
C LEU A 220 0.35 -4.91 10.90
N ILE A 221 -0.07 -4.93 12.16
CA ILE A 221 0.33 -5.96 13.13
C ILE A 221 -0.25 -7.31 12.72
N ALA A 222 -1.47 -7.35 12.21
CA ALA A 222 -2.09 -8.58 11.74
C ALA A 222 -1.36 -9.17 10.51
N PHE A 223 -0.86 -8.33 9.60
CA PHE A 223 0.02 -8.79 8.51
C PHE A 223 1.35 -9.33 9.04
N ALA A 224 1.94 -8.67 10.04
CA ALA A 224 3.13 -9.19 10.70
C ALA A 224 2.90 -10.59 11.25
N ILE A 225 1.78 -10.80 11.95
CA ILE A 225 1.37 -12.10 12.49
C ILE A 225 1.18 -13.13 11.37
N ALA A 226 0.45 -12.77 10.30
CA ALA A 226 0.21 -13.67 9.18
C ALA A 226 1.50 -14.10 8.47
N ILE A 227 2.49 -13.17 8.37
CA ILE A 227 3.80 -13.47 7.77
C ILE A 227 4.63 -14.36 8.68
N ILE A 228 4.75 -14.00 9.96
CA ILE A 228 5.52 -14.74 10.95
C ILE A 228 4.96 -16.15 11.13
N GLY A 229 3.62 -16.23 11.21
CA GLY A 229 2.92 -17.51 11.30
C GLY A 229 3.04 -18.36 10.03
N GLY A 230 3.31 -17.73 8.90
CA GLY A 230 3.28 -18.34 7.57
C GLY A 230 1.92 -18.11 6.90
N LEU A 231 1.92 -17.34 5.82
CA LEU A 231 0.70 -16.98 5.09
C LEU A 231 -0.10 -18.22 4.65
N GLY A 232 -1.35 -18.31 5.10
CA GLY A 232 -2.22 -19.46 4.87
C GLY A 232 -2.20 -20.52 6.00
N SER A 233 -1.43 -20.31 7.08
CA SER A 233 -1.37 -21.23 8.23
C SER A 233 -2.17 -20.69 9.41
N ILE A 234 -3.26 -21.38 9.78
CA ILE A 234 -4.08 -21.04 10.94
C ILE A 234 -3.29 -21.21 12.24
N THR A 235 -2.62 -22.36 12.41
CA THR A 235 -1.80 -22.65 13.59
C THR A 235 -0.65 -21.66 13.74
N GLY A 236 -0.05 -21.27 12.62
CA GLY A 236 1.00 -20.26 12.58
C GLY A 236 0.50 -18.89 13.08
N CYS A 237 -0.68 -18.46 12.67
CA CYS A 237 -1.27 -17.21 13.14
C CYS A 237 -1.52 -17.22 14.66
N VAL A 238 -1.96 -18.33 15.24
CA VAL A 238 -2.16 -18.47 16.69
C VAL A 238 -0.85 -18.28 17.46
N VAL A 239 0.21 -18.98 17.04
CA VAL A 239 1.51 -18.88 17.71
C VAL A 239 2.11 -17.48 17.53
N ALA A 240 2.03 -16.92 16.32
CA ALA A 240 2.57 -15.60 16.02
C ALA A 240 1.82 -14.48 16.76
N SER A 241 0.50 -14.58 16.95
CA SER A 241 -0.27 -13.57 17.69
C SER A 241 0.15 -13.51 19.16
N LEU A 242 0.37 -14.65 19.80
CA LEU A 242 0.89 -14.71 21.17
C LEU A 242 2.32 -14.17 21.24
N LEU A 243 3.15 -14.54 20.28
CA LEU A 243 4.56 -14.16 20.25
C LEU A 243 4.77 -12.65 20.07
N LEU A 244 3.83 -11.94 19.42
CA LEU A 244 3.86 -10.48 19.33
C LEU A 244 3.13 -9.79 20.47
N ALA A 245 2.04 -10.35 20.95
CA ALA A 245 1.23 -9.73 22.02
C ALA A 245 1.95 -9.75 23.37
N ILE A 246 2.71 -10.81 23.69
CA ILE A 246 3.42 -10.92 24.99
C ILE A 246 4.45 -9.80 25.16
N PRO A 247 5.41 -9.57 24.25
CA PRO A 247 6.37 -8.47 24.37
C PRO A 247 5.68 -7.10 24.42
N GLN A 248 4.61 -6.94 23.67
CA GLN A 248 3.83 -5.69 23.63
C GLN A 248 3.13 -5.41 24.96
N SER A 249 2.50 -6.42 25.57
CA SER A 249 1.87 -6.29 26.90
C SER A 249 2.92 -6.04 27.98
N LEU A 250 4.05 -6.75 27.96
CA LEU A 250 5.12 -6.51 28.92
C LEU A 250 5.72 -5.10 28.75
N ALA A 251 5.91 -4.62 27.52
CA ALA A 251 6.40 -3.28 27.26
C ALA A 251 5.41 -2.21 27.77
N SER A 252 4.11 -2.43 27.63
CA SER A 252 3.09 -1.50 28.14
C SER A 252 3.12 -1.35 29.65
N ALA A 253 3.44 -2.43 30.39
CA ALA A 253 3.49 -2.44 31.83
C ALA A 253 4.79 -1.92 32.44
N TYR A 254 5.93 -2.30 31.84
CA TYR A 254 7.24 -2.04 32.42
C TYR A 254 7.99 -0.87 31.81
N ILE A 255 7.61 -0.44 30.61
CA ILE A 255 8.27 0.66 29.88
C ILE A 255 7.29 1.81 29.70
N SER A 256 6.32 1.68 28.80
CA SER A 256 5.29 2.68 28.52
C SER A 256 4.26 2.12 27.54
N ILE A 257 3.00 2.55 27.68
CA ILE A 257 1.93 2.23 26.73
C ILE A 257 2.27 2.69 25.32
N SER A 258 2.90 3.87 25.17
CA SER A 258 3.25 4.44 23.87
C SER A 258 4.34 3.64 23.13
N TRP A 259 5.23 2.96 23.86
CA TRP A 259 6.27 2.11 23.29
C TRP A 259 5.80 0.69 22.95
N ALA A 260 4.67 0.26 23.52
CA ALA A 260 4.18 -1.11 23.38
C ALA A 260 4.08 -1.58 21.91
N PRO A 261 3.45 -0.83 20.97
CA PRO A 261 3.38 -1.25 19.57
C PRO A 261 4.76 -1.41 18.91
N ALA A 262 5.73 -0.55 19.25
CA ALA A 262 7.08 -0.63 18.70
C ALA A 262 7.78 -1.94 19.07
N PHE A 263 7.62 -2.44 20.31
CA PHE A 263 8.17 -3.73 20.72
C PHE A 263 7.58 -4.90 19.92
N GLY A 264 6.29 -4.88 19.63
CA GLY A 264 5.67 -5.87 18.75
C GLY A 264 6.29 -5.87 17.36
N LEU A 265 6.46 -4.68 16.75
CA LEU A 265 7.04 -4.54 15.41
C LEU A 265 8.55 -4.87 15.38
N ILE A 266 9.30 -4.55 16.44
CA ILE A 266 10.72 -4.93 16.57
C ILE A 266 10.84 -6.46 16.58
N VAL A 267 10.06 -7.14 17.43
CA VAL A 267 10.06 -8.61 17.50
C VAL A 267 9.65 -9.22 16.16
N ALA A 268 8.62 -8.66 15.52
CA ALA A 268 8.20 -9.08 14.19
C ALA A 268 9.32 -8.95 13.15
N THR A 269 10.00 -7.80 13.14
CA THR A 269 11.12 -7.53 12.23
C THR A 269 12.28 -8.49 12.46
N LEU A 270 12.64 -8.75 13.72
CA LEU A 270 13.70 -9.69 14.06
C LEU A 270 13.37 -11.10 13.60
N ILE A 271 12.14 -11.57 13.82
CA ILE A 271 11.73 -12.90 13.38
C ILE A 271 11.80 -13.03 11.85
N ILE A 272 11.29 -12.03 11.11
CA ILE A 272 11.32 -12.06 9.64
C ILE A 272 12.77 -11.98 9.12
N LEU A 273 13.65 -11.25 9.81
CA LEU A 273 15.07 -11.17 9.44
C LEU A 273 15.77 -12.54 9.53
N PHE A 274 15.49 -13.32 10.59
CA PHE A 274 16.09 -14.63 10.80
C PHE A 274 15.33 -15.76 10.07
N ARG A 275 14.00 -15.63 9.92
CA ARG A 275 13.13 -16.59 9.22
C ARG A 275 12.21 -15.92 8.21
N PRO A 276 12.73 -15.54 7.03
CA PRO A 276 11.98 -14.77 6.03
C PRO A 276 10.75 -15.51 5.46
N ASN A 277 10.64 -16.83 5.63
CA ASN A 277 9.50 -17.65 5.19
C ASN A 277 8.48 -17.92 6.30
N GLY A 278 8.62 -17.27 7.46
CA GLY A 278 7.80 -17.53 8.63
C GLY A 278 8.25 -18.73 9.46
N ILE A 279 7.57 -18.96 10.60
CA ILE A 279 7.88 -20.05 11.54
C ILE A 279 7.31 -21.38 11.02
N PHE A 280 6.08 -21.33 10.49
CA PHE A 280 5.41 -22.49 9.90
C PHE A 280 5.44 -22.41 8.37
N LYS A 281 5.55 -23.57 7.72
CA LYS A 281 5.51 -23.60 6.24
C LYS A 281 4.17 -23.06 5.74
N SER A 282 4.23 -22.08 4.84
CA SER A 282 3.05 -21.62 4.12
C SER A 282 2.46 -22.76 3.31
N ALA A 283 1.15 -22.95 3.35
CA ALA A 283 0.45 -23.87 2.48
C ALA A 283 0.76 -23.49 1.02
N GLY A 284 1.38 -24.39 0.25
CA GLY A 284 1.71 -24.19 -1.16
C GLY A 284 3.10 -23.61 -1.49
N THR A 285 4.12 -23.83 -0.65
CA THR A 285 5.53 -23.45 -0.97
C THR A 285 6.21 -24.35 -2.00
N GLY A 286 5.47 -25.17 -2.73
CA GLY A 286 6.00 -26.01 -3.83
C GLY A 286 6.34 -25.27 -5.13
N GLY A 287 6.02 -23.99 -5.25
CA GLY A 287 6.46 -23.10 -6.33
C GLY A 287 6.80 -21.77 -5.72
N ALA A 288 8.00 -21.26 -5.96
CA ALA A 288 8.36 -19.90 -5.61
C ALA A 288 7.24 -18.99 -6.11
N SER A 289 6.40 -18.50 -5.18
CA SER A 289 5.40 -17.50 -5.51
C SER A 289 6.16 -16.22 -5.84
N HIS A 290 6.57 -16.10 -7.07
CA HIS A 290 6.83 -14.81 -7.64
C HIS A 290 5.51 -14.04 -7.42
N PHE A 291 5.50 -13.12 -6.48
CA PHE A 291 4.64 -11.95 -6.57
C PHE A 291 5.12 -11.31 -7.88
N ALA A 292 4.53 -11.82 -8.95
CA ALA A 292 5.04 -11.53 -10.27
C ALA A 292 4.62 -10.12 -10.62
N LEU A 293 5.43 -9.17 -10.16
CA LEU A 293 5.66 -7.94 -10.92
C LEU A 293 5.96 -8.31 -12.39
N GLY A 294 6.52 -9.52 -12.65
CA GLY A 294 6.58 -10.16 -13.95
C GLY A 294 5.22 -10.24 -14.63
N ASP A 295 4.16 -10.72 -14.01
CA ASP A 295 2.85 -10.85 -14.65
C ASP A 295 2.21 -9.49 -14.99
N PHE A 296 2.43 -8.45 -14.17
CA PHE A 296 2.03 -7.08 -14.50
C PHE A 296 2.96 -6.47 -15.56
N SER A 297 4.26 -6.67 -15.41
CA SER A 297 5.28 -6.31 -16.39
C SER A 297 5.06 -7.11 -17.69
N ASP A 298 4.81 -8.42 -17.63
CA ASP A 298 4.62 -9.28 -18.80
C ASP A 298 3.34 -8.95 -19.58
N ARG A 299 2.27 -8.53 -18.90
CA ARG A 299 1.06 -8.05 -19.61
C ARG A 299 1.25 -6.65 -20.17
N LEU A 300 1.99 -5.78 -19.47
CA LEU A 300 2.41 -4.51 -20.03
C LEU A 300 3.38 -4.74 -21.20
N HIS A 301 4.33 -5.68 -21.07
CA HIS A 301 5.19 -6.08 -22.16
C HIS A 301 4.48 -6.91 -23.21
N ALA A 302 3.54 -7.78 -22.88
CA ALA A 302 2.74 -8.48 -23.88
C ALA A 302 1.90 -7.50 -24.68
N SER A 303 1.38 -6.44 -24.10
CA SER A 303 0.73 -5.36 -24.86
C SER A 303 1.76 -4.55 -25.66
N GLU A 304 2.94 -4.26 -25.11
CA GLU A 304 4.04 -3.61 -25.83
C GLU A 304 4.67 -4.55 -26.87
N ILE A 305 4.83 -5.84 -26.61
CA ILE A 305 5.36 -6.87 -27.53
C ILE A 305 4.32 -7.19 -28.61
N ARG A 306 3.03 -7.27 -28.31
CA ARG A 306 1.98 -7.41 -29.34
C ARG A 306 1.88 -6.17 -30.20
N LEU A 307 1.99 -4.99 -29.61
CA LEU A 307 2.13 -3.73 -30.32
C LEU A 307 3.42 -3.69 -31.14
N ALA A 308 4.55 -4.14 -30.58
CA ALA A 308 5.83 -4.25 -31.27
C ALA A 308 5.83 -5.35 -32.35
N ALA A 309 5.13 -6.46 -32.16
CA ALA A 309 4.94 -7.52 -33.14
C ALA A 309 4.01 -7.10 -34.29
N ALA A 310 2.91 -6.42 -33.97
CA ALA A 310 2.05 -5.78 -34.98
C ALA A 310 2.79 -4.69 -35.75
N ILE A 311 3.71 -3.98 -35.09
CA ILE A 311 4.63 -3.02 -35.69
C ILE A 311 5.71 -3.70 -36.55
N LYS A 312 6.20 -4.88 -36.14
CA LYS A 312 7.22 -5.65 -36.86
C LYS A 312 6.67 -6.33 -38.13
N ALA A 313 5.39 -6.69 -38.13
CA ALA A 313 4.67 -7.22 -39.27
C ALA A 313 4.48 -6.17 -40.39
N SER A 314 4.47 -4.88 -40.04
CA SER A 314 4.49 -3.81 -41.06
C SER A 314 5.94 -3.42 -41.37
N ARG A 315 6.43 -3.77 -42.53
CA ARG A 315 7.81 -3.53 -43.08
C ARG A 315 8.22 -2.05 -43.20
N VAL A 316 7.93 -1.19 -42.22
CA VAL A 316 8.31 0.23 -42.26
C VAL A 316 9.26 0.53 -41.09
N ASN A 317 10.52 0.80 -41.44
CA ASN A 317 11.63 1.43 -40.69
C ASN A 317 11.52 1.41 -39.14
N SER A 318 11.94 0.31 -38.52
CA SER A 318 11.95 0.10 -37.07
C SER A 318 12.80 1.13 -36.27
N VAL A 319 13.82 1.69 -36.87
CA VAL A 319 14.70 2.71 -36.29
C VAL A 319 14.00 4.06 -36.23
N ARG A 320 13.30 4.47 -37.28
CA ARG A 320 12.59 5.76 -37.36
C ARG A 320 11.44 5.83 -36.35
N ARG A 321 10.80 4.69 -36.04
CA ARG A 321 9.71 4.59 -35.05
C ARG A 321 10.19 4.59 -33.61
N ARG A 322 11.32 3.95 -33.29
CA ARG A 322 11.93 4.09 -31.95
C ARG A 322 12.33 5.54 -31.68
N LEU A 323 12.88 6.23 -32.66
CA LEU A 323 13.22 7.64 -32.54
C LEU A 323 11.97 8.53 -32.38
N GLN A 324 10.85 8.22 -33.05
CA GLN A 324 9.59 8.96 -32.90
C GLN A 324 8.90 8.69 -31.57
N GLN A 325 8.90 7.45 -31.05
CA GLN A 325 8.37 7.13 -29.72
C GLN A 325 9.19 7.82 -28.60
N TRP A 326 10.50 7.82 -28.74
CA TRP A 326 11.41 8.56 -27.84
C TRP A 326 11.23 10.07 -27.95
N GLY A 327 10.96 10.57 -29.16
CA GLY A 327 10.64 11.97 -29.40
C GLY A 327 9.37 12.41 -28.69
N MET A 328 8.28 11.64 -28.78
CA MET A 328 6.99 12.00 -28.17
C MET A 328 7.05 12.02 -26.62
N GLU A 329 7.72 11.06 -25.98
CA GLU A 329 7.90 11.10 -24.51
C GLU A 329 8.75 12.32 -24.10
N ARG A 330 9.77 12.64 -24.86
CA ARG A 330 10.64 13.79 -24.63
C ARG A 330 9.87 15.11 -24.78
N TYR A 331 9.09 15.28 -25.85
CA TYR A 331 8.26 16.47 -26.04
C TYR A 331 7.17 16.59 -24.97
N GLY A 332 6.54 15.48 -24.59
CA GLY A 332 5.54 15.46 -23.51
C GLY A 332 6.13 15.91 -22.17
N ILE A 333 7.35 15.49 -21.84
CA ILE A 333 8.06 15.91 -20.63
C ILE A 333 8.34 17.43 -20.69
N TRP A 334 8.86 17.93 -21.80
CA TRP A 334 9.13 19.36 -21.96
C TRP A 334 7.85 20.20 -21.88
N CYS A 335 6.76 19.77 -22.55
CA CYS A 335 5.46 20.44 -22.43
C CYS A 335 4.95 20.47 -21.00
N ALA A 336 5.07 19.38 -20.24
CA ALA A 336 4.67 19.33 -18.85
C ALA A 336 5.51 20.27 -17.98
N PHE A 337 6.83 20.33 -18.19
CA PHE A 337 7.68 21.28 -17.46
C PHE A 337 7.41 22.73 -17.83
N VAL A 338 7.12 23.03 -19.08
CA VAL A 338 6.72 24.39 -19.50
C VAL A 338 5.37 24.77 -18.85
N LEU A 339 4.39 23.87 -18.87
CA LEU A 339 3.09 24.08 -18.23
C LEU A 339 3.21 24.31 -16.72
N LEU A 340 4.03 23.48 -16.05
CA LEU A 340 4.31 23.65 -14.62
C LEU A 340 5.09 24.94 -14.36
N GLY A 341 6.06 25.31 -15.17
CA GLY A 341 6.79 26.57 -15.04
C GLY A 341 5.91 27.83 -15.21
N LEU A 342 4.83 27.71 -15.99
CA LEU A 342 3.86 28.78 -16.20
C LEU A 342 2.72 28.77 -15.15
N ALA A 343 2.69 27.78 -14.24
CA ALA A 343 1.60 27.65 -13.28
C ALA A 343 1.34 28.90 -12.42
N PRO A 344 2.34 29.62 -11.87
CA PRO A 344 2.07 30.85 -11.11
C PRO A 344 1.45 31.97 -11.95
N VAL A 345 1.74 32.01 -13.25
CA VAL A 345 1.16 33.00 -14.18
C VAL A 345 -0.30 32.66 -14.52
N ILE A 346 -0.61 31.35 -14.59
CA ILE A 346 -1.95 30.84 -14.95
C ILE A 346 -2.85 30.84 -13.70
N LEU A 347 -2.33 30.37 -12.57
CA LEU A 347 -3.04 30.24 -11.29
C LEU A 347 -2.87 31.54 -10.48
N ARG A 348 -3.76 32.48 -10.67
CA ARG A 348 -3.68 33.80 -10.03
C ARG A 348 -4.13 33.84 -8.56
N SER A 349 -4.71 32.74 -8.03
CA SER A 349 -5.15 32.68 -6.63
C SER A 349 -4.12 31.96 -5.77
N ASP A 350 -3.84 32.48 -4.58
CA ASP A 350 -2.89 31.90 -3.61
C ASP A 350 -3.29 30.48 -3.22
N SER A 351 -4.58 30.18 -3.13
CA SER A 351 -5.07 28.84 -2.83
C SER A 351 -4.75 27.83 -3.94
N SER A 352 -4.93 28.22 -5.21
CA SER A 352 -4.58 27.34 -6.35
C SER A 352 -3.07 27.12 -6.47
N LEU A 353 -2.29 28.13 -6.14
CA LEU A 353 -0.83 28.05 -6.15
C LEU A 353 -0.32 27.17 -5.00
N SER A 354 -0.94 27.24 -3.83
CA SER A 354 -0.66 26.32 -2.71
C SER A 354 -0.92 24.86 -3.10
N ILE A 355 -2.05 24.58 -3.76
CA ILE A 355 -2.38 23.24 -4.26
C ILE A 355 -1.33 22.77 -5.30
N ALA A 356 -0.91 23.66 -6.20
CA ALA A 356 0.12 23.35 -7.18
C ALA A 356 1.48 23.06 -6.53
N THR A 357 1.83 23.80 -5.46
CA THR A 357 3.04 23.55 -4.67
C THR A 357 3.00 22.19 -3.99
N TYR A 358 1.90 21.85 -3.34
CA TYR A 358 1.70 20.52 -2.74
C TYR A 358 1.79 19.40 -3.79
N MET A 359 1.16 19.59 -4.95
CA MET A 359 1.28 18.68 -6.08
C MET A 359 2.74 18.45 -6.50
N VAL A 360 3.54 19.52 -6.61
CA VAL A 360 4.96 19.42 -6.99
C VAL A 360 5.77 18.66 -5.95
N ILE A 361 5.52 18.89 -4.65
CA ILE A 361 6.19 18.16 -3.56
C ILE A 361 5.88 16.67 -3.61
N LEU A 362 4.60 16.30 -3.78
CA LEU A 362 4.21 14.89 -3.94
C LEU A 362 4.78 14.26 -5.20
N ALA A 363 4.90 15.04 -6.29
CA ALA A 363 5.52 14.56 -7.52
C ALA A 363 7.01 14.24 -7.34
N ILE A 364 7.77 14.98 -6.51
CA ILE A 364 9.17 14.66 -6.17
C ILE A 364 9.25 13.26 -5.53
N ALA A 365 8.45 13.01 -4.49
CA ALA A 365 8.38 11.70 -3.83
C ALA A 365 7.93 10.60 -4.80
N GLY A 366 6.93 10.90 -5.63
CA GLY A 366 6.42 10.00 -6.67
C GLY A 366 7.47 9.62 -7.71
N VAL A 367 8.33 10.54 -8.13
CA VAL A 367 9.46 10.26 -9.04
C VAL A 367 10.47 9.32 -8.39
N GLY A 368 10.74 9.48 -7.09
CA GLY A 368 11.57 8.55 -6.31
C GLY A 368 10.98 7.13 -6.26
N PHE A 369 9.70 7.01 -5.94
CA PHE A 369 8.98 5.73 -5.95
C PHE A 369 8.95 5.10 -7.35
N TRP A 370 8.68 5.90 -8.38
CA TRP A 370 8.67 5.45 -9.78
C TRP A 370 10.02 4.85 -10.19
N LEU A 371 11.14 5.42 -9.73
CA LEU A 371 12.48 4.91 -10.01
C LEU A 371 12.65 3.47 -9.50
N THR A 372 12.29 3.18 -8.25
CA THR A 372 12.42 1.83 -7.67
C THR A 372 11.46 0.85 -8.31
N PHE A 373 10.22 1.27 -8.48
CA PHE A 373 9.17 0.41 -9.02
C PHE A 373 9.39 0.08 -10.51
N ARG A 374 9.58 1.10 -11.34
CA ARG A 374 9.70 0.93 -12.80
C ARG A 374 11.03 0.36 -13.25
N GLN A 375 12.13 0.74 -12.61
CA GLN A 375 13.47 0.31 -13.04
C GLN A 375 13.88 -1.02 -12.40
N ALA A 376 13.72 -1.17 -11.11
CA ALA A 376 14.20 -2.35 -10.38
C ALA A 376 13.12 -3.39 -10.05
N GLY A 377 11.84 -3.09 -10.31
CA GLY A 377 10.75 -3.96 -9.92
C GLY A 377 10.56 -4.06 -8.39
N VAL A 378 11.03 -3.07 -7.65
CA VAL A 378 10.95 -3.04 -6.18
C VAL A 378 9.77 -2.16 -5.78
N PHE A 379 8.73 -2.78 -5.23
CA PHE A 379 7.54 -2.09 -4.72
C PHE A 379 7.69 -1.87 -3.22
N SER A 380 7.83 -0.63 -2.78
CA SER A 380 8.01 -0.26 -1.37
C SER A 380 6.87 0.61 -0.87
N VAL A 381 6.50 0.43 0.39
CA VAL A 381 5.50 1.23 1.09
C VAL A 381 6.18 1.96 2.27
N ALA A 382 7.28 2.68 1.98
CA ALA A 382 8.07 3.39 2.97
C ALA A 382 8.24 4.89 2.66
N SER A 383 7.52 5.41 1.67
CA SER A 383 7.69 6.79 1.18
C SER A 383 7.46 7.84 2.27
N GLY A 384 6.35 7.73 3.01
CA GLY A 384 5.98 8.69 4.06
C GLY A 384 7.00 8.74 5.19
N ALA A 385 7.39 7.58 5.74
CA ALA A 385 8.39 7.53 6.81
C ALA A 385 9.75 8.09 6.37
N LEU A 386 10.19 7.80 5.13
CA LEU A 386 11.44 8.34 4.58
C LEU A 386 11.35 9.86 4.34
N MET A 387 10.18 10.37 3.93
CA MET A 387 9.90 11.81 3.91
C MET A 387 9.93 12.38 5.34
N GLY A 388 9.35 11.68 6.30
CA GLY A 388 9.38 12.04 7.71
C GLY A 388 10.83 12.17 8.24
N VAL A 389 11.69 11.21 7.94
CA VAL A 389 13.12 11.28 8.32
C VAL A 389 13.77 12.57 7.76
N GLY A 390 13.51 12.91 6.49
CA GLY A 390 14.02 14.12 5.88
C GLY A 390 13.46 15.39 6.51
N GLY A 391 12.14 15.44 6.72
CA GLY A 391 11.46 16.58 7.36
C GLY A 391 11.93 16.81 8.80
N TYR A 392 11.96 15.76 9.62
CA TYR A 392 12.46 15.85 11.01
C TYR A 392 13.94 16.22 11.09
N MET A 393 14.77 15.73 10.14
CA MET A 393 16.17 16.13 10.06
C MET A 393 16.30 17.63 9.78
N ALA A 394 15.49 18.17 8.85
CA ALA A 394 15.49 19.60 8.56
C ALA A 394 14.97 20.42 9.75
N ALA A 395 13.85 20.02 10.36
CA ALA A 395 13.28 20.68 11.52
C ALA A 395 14.25 20.70 12.71
N TYR A 396 14.91 19.57 12.98
CA TYR A 396 15.90 19.46 14.06
C TYR A 396 17.14 20.35 13.82
N LEU A 397 17.65 20.37 12.58
CA LEU A 397 18.80 21.23 12.22
C LEU A 397 18.44 22.70 12.30
N LEU A 398 17.20 23.08 12.00
CA LEU A 398 16.71 24.43 12.09
C LEU A 398 16.55 24.85 13.56
N ASP A 399 15.83 24.07 14.36
CA ASP A 399 15.51 24.36 15.76
C ASP A 399 16.76 24.44 16.66
N ARG A 400 17.70 23.48 16.51
CA ARG A 400 18.86 23.36 17.40
C ARG A 400 20.09 24.12 16.93
N PHE A 401 20.30 24.25 15.63
CA PHE A 401 21.54 24.76 15.06
C PHE A 401 21.33 25.96 14.12
N ASN A 402 20.10 26.34 13.87
CA ASN A 402 19.72 27.39 12.92
C ASN A 402 20.45 27.24 11.56
N VAL A 403 20.56 25.99 11.08
CA VAL A 403 21.27 25.64 9.85
C VAL A 403 20.51 26.17 8.65
N ASN A 404 21.23 26.73 7.69
CA ASN A 404 20.67 27.25 6.44
C ASN A 404 19.96 26.14 5.65
N PHE A 405 18.79 26.45 5.05
CA PHE A 405 17.98 25.57 4.21
C PHE A 405 18.80 24.77 3.18
N TRP A 406 19.76 25.43 2.53
CA TRP A 406 20.60 24.80 1.50
C TRP A 406 21.50 23.66 2.02
N LEU A 407 21.84 23.69 3.29
CA LEU A 407 22.58 22.61 3.96
C LEU A 407 21.64 21.53 4.51
N GLN A 408 20.41 21.89 4.84
CA GLN A 408 19.40 20.94 5.31
C GLN A 408 19.00 19.94 4.21
N LEU A 409 18.91 20.38 2.94
CA LEU A 409 18.54 19.50 1.81
C LEU A 409 19.50 18.29 1.66
N PRO A 410 20.83 18.47 1.52
CA PRO A 410 21.75 17.32 1.42
C PRO A 410 21.81 16.51 2.72
N ALA A 411 21.70 17.14 3.89
CA ALA A 411 21.69 16.45 5.17
C ALA A 411 20.45 15.54 5.30
N ALA A 412 19.27 16.04 4.93
CA ALA A 412 18.02 15.27 4.93
C ALA A 412 18.05 14.13 3.89
N ALA A 413 18.58 14.40 2.69
CA ALA A 413 18.77 13.37 1.67
C ALA A 413 19.72 12.26 2.15
N ALA A 414 20.81 12.62 2.83
CA ALA A 414 21.77 11.67 3.39
C ALA A 414 21.13 10.86 4.54
N ALA A 415 20.41 11.52 5.47
CA ALA A 415 19.74 10.86 6.58
C ALA A 415 18.67 9.88 6.11
N ALA A 416 17.75 10.32 5.24
CA ALA A 416 16.71 9.46 4.68
C ALA A 416 17.30 8.34 3.80
N GLY A 417 18.37 8.63 3.04
CA GLY A 417 19.13 7.63 2.30
C GLY A 417 19.78 6.58 3.20
N ALA A 418 20.38 6.99 4.34
CA ALA A 418 20.98 6.08 5.31
C ALA A 418 19.91 5.17 5.95
N VAL A 419 18.76 5.72 6.34
CA VAL A 419 17.63 4.93 6.85
C VAL A 419 17.13 3.96 5.78
N ALA A 420 16.94 4.42 4.54
CA ALA A 420 16.55 3.56 3.43
C ALA A 420 17.59 2.46 3.15
N LEU A 421 18.88 2.74 3.31
CA LEU A 421 19.93 1.72 3.19
C LEU A 421 19.75 0.63 4.25
N VAL A 422 19.51 1.00 5.52
CA VAL A 422 19.26 0.05 6.60
C VAL A 422 18.03 -0.81 6.31
N ILE A 423 16.90 -0.16 5.96
CA ILE A 423 15.67 -0.86 5.56
C ILE A 423 15.95 -1.79 4.38
N GLY A 424 16.66 -1.31 3.36
CA GLY A 424 17.00 -2.07 2.16
C GLY A 424 17.83 -3.32 2.46
N VAL A 425 18.83 -3.22 3.32
CA VAL A 425 19.66 -4.37 3.73
C VAL A 425 18.83 -5.44 4.43
N ILE A 426 17.85 -5.04 5.24
CA ILE A 426 16.96 -5.94 5.97
C ILE A 426 15.93 -6.55 5.01
N ALA A 427 15.21 -5.71 4.26
CA ALA A 427 14.01 -6.08 3.54
C ALA A 427 14.28 -6.77 2.18
N ILE A 428 15.32 -6.38 1.43
CA ILE A 428 15.55 -6.88 0.05
C ILE A 428 15.93 -8.38 0.01
N ARG A 429 16.29 -8.96 1.15
CA ARG A 429 16.56 -10.41 1.25
C ARG A 429 15.29 -11.26 1.23
N THR A 430 14.13 -10.65 1.43
CA THR A 430 12.84 -11.34 1.46
C THR A 430 12.20 -11.43 0.06
N SER A 431 11.18 -12.25 -0.10
CA SER A 431 10.41 -12.30 -1.34
C SER A 431 9.63 -11.00 -1.56
N ALA A 432 9.21 -10.72 -2.79
CA ALA A 432 8.59 -9.44 -3.14
C ALA A 432 7.34 -9.09 -2.30
N SER A 433 6.48 -10.08 -1.97
CA SER A 433 5.31 -9.85 -1.10
C SER A 433 5.73 -9.51 0.33
N TYR A 434 6.70 -10.24 0.88
CA TYR A 434 7.22 -9.98 2.22
C TYR A 434 7.95 -8.64 2.30
N PHE A 435 8.64 -8.24 1.21
CA PHE A 435 9.32 -6.95 1.11
C PHE A 435 8.36 -5.77 1.30
N VAL A 436 7.20 -5.81 0.62
CA VAL A 436 6.18 -4.74 0.72
C VAL A 436 5.72 -4.57 2.16
N ILE A 437 5.36 -5.68 2.80
CA ILE A 437 4.82 -5.65 4.16
C ILE A 437 5.91 -5.28 5.18
N LEU A 438 7.13 -5.80 4.99
CA LEU A 438 8.25 -5.47 5.87
C LEU A 438 8.66 -3.99 5.77
N THR A 439 8.64 -3.41 4.56
CA THR A 439 8.89 -1.97 4.40
C THR A 439 7.80 -1.13 5.06
N LEU A 440 6.56 -1.58 5.04
CA LEU A 440 5.46 -0.91 5.73
C LEU A 440 5.61 -1.00 7.26
N MET A 441 5.96 -2.19 7.79
CA MET A 441 6.20 -2.37 9.23
C MET A 441 7.38 -1.52 9.73
N LEU A 442 8.47 -1.46 8.96
CA LEU A 442 9.62 -0.62 9.30
C LEU A 442 9.29 0.87 9.21
N SER A 443 8.41 1.26 8.30
CA SER A 443 7.88 2.63 8.22
C SER A 443 7.11 3.00 9.48
N GLU A 444 6.20 2.13 9.91
CA GLU A 444 5.42 2.33 11.13
C GLU A 444 6.34 2.41 12.38
N LEU A 445 7.38 1.55 12.41
CA LEU A 445 8.37 1.61 13.48
C LEU A 445 9.07 2.98 13.53
N ILE A 446 9.42 3.56 12.39
CA ILE A 446 10.01 4.90 12.32
C ILE A 446 9.05 5.97 12.83
N ILE A 447 7.77 5.90 12.46
CA ILE A 447 6.74 6.83 12.94
C ILE A 447 6.56 6.71 14.47
N LEU A 448 6.54 5.48 15.00
CA LEU A 448 6.50 5.24 16.44
C LEU A 448 7.75 5.79 17.15
N LEU A 449 8.93 5.70 16.53
CA LEU A 449 10.14 6.34 17.05
C LEU A 449 9.96 7.85 17.10
N PHE A 450 9.45 8.49 16.05
CA PHE A 450 9.16 9.94 16.07
C PHE A 450 8.14 10.32 17.16
N THR A 451 7.13 9.50 17.38
CA THR A 451 6.12 9.75 18.40
C THR A 451 6.68 9.63 19.82
N ASN A 452 7.65 8.75 20.05
CA ASN A 452 8.13 8.42 21.38
C ASN A 452 9.45 9.13 21.78
N PHE A 453 10.29 9.56 20.81
CA PHE A 453 11.50 10.32 21.10
C PHE A 453 11.21 11.82 21.31
N THR A 454 10.45 12.14 22.36
CA THR A 454 9.99 13.50 22.66
C THR A 454 11.10 14.54 22.80
N SER A 455 12.31 14.13 23.19
CA SER A 455 13.47 15.03 23.35
C SER A 455 14.01 15.60 22.00
N VAL A 456 13.72 14.92 20.89
CA VAL A 456 14.20 15.31 19.55
C VAL A 456 13.06 15.76 18.65
N THR A 457 11.92 15.08 18.71
CA THR A 457 10.80 15.26 17.80
C THR A 457 9.65 16.03 18.41
N ASN A 458 9.70 16.31 19.72
CA ASN A 458 8.57 16.81 20.53
C ASN A 458 7.35 15.88 20.53
N GLY A 459 7.55 14.61 20.13
CA GLY A 459 6.53 13.56 20.17
C GLY A 459 5.34 13.81 19.24
N SER A 460 4.13 13.50 19.71
CA SER A 460 2.88 13.67 18.94
C SER A 460 2.54 15.14 18.64
N ILE A 461 3.04 16.08 19.46
CA ILE A 461 2.81 17.52 19.25
C ILE A 461 3.60 18.00 18.03
N GLY A 462 4.81 17.45 17.84
CA GLY A 462 5.68 17.82 16.74
C GLY A 462 6.40 19.15 16.94
N LEU A 463 7.05 19.62 15.89
CA LEU A 463 7.78 20.88 15.83
C LEU A 463 7.04 21.86 14.91
N VAL A 464 6.97 23.10 15.32
CA VAL A 464 6.34 24.19 14.54
C VAL A 464 7.41 25.22 14.26
N ASP A 465 7.55 25.62 13.01
CA ASP A 465 8.41 26.71 12.60
C ASP A 465 7.75 27.52 11.49
N SER A 466 7.75 28.83 11.64
CA SER A 466 7.19 29.75 10.66
C SER A 466 8.26 30.41 9.78
N ALA A 467 9.54 30.05 9.95
CA ALA A 467 10.62 30.64 9.17
C ALA A 467 10.55 30.17 7.70
N PRO A 468 10.61 31.10 6.73
CA PRO A 468 10.70 30.72 5.33
C PRO A 468 12.07 30.10 5.03
N PRO A 469 12.21 29.34 3.91
CA PRO A 469 13.51 28.85 3.46
C PRO A 469 14.50 30.01 3.31
N SER A 470 15.76 29.78 3.71
CA SER A 470 16.80 30.80 3.66
C SER A 470 16.96 31.39 2.26
N SER A 471 17.05 32.71 2.17
CA SER A 471 17.23 33.43 0.92
C SER A 471 18.52 33.05 0.19
N LEU A 472 18.48 33.06 -1.14
CA LEU A 472 19.64 32.87 -2.00
C LEU A 472 20.02 34.22 -2.61
N GLY A 473 20.91 34.96 -1.96
CA GLY A 473 21.23 36.32 -2.38
C GLY A 473 19.99 37.25 -2.34
N PRO A 474 19.60 37.87 -3.47
CA PRO A 474 18.46 38.77 -3.52
C PRO A 474 17.08 38.04 -3.54
N ILE A 475 17.07 36.71 -3.73
CA ILE A 475 15.82 35.93 -3.88
C ILE A 475 15.35 35.49 -2.50
N ASN A 476 14.21 36.00 -2.08
CA ASN A 476 13.52 35.58 -0.85
C ASN A 476 12.42 34.56 -1.20
N PHE A 477 12.45 33.40 -0.54
CA PHE A 477 11.49 32.32 -0.74
C PHE A 477 10.27 32.38 0.20
N GLY A 478 10.07 33.47 0.91
CA GLY A 478 8.89 33.68 1.77
C GLY A 478 7.58 33.93 1.03
N GLY A 479 7.63 34.30 -0.25
CA GLY A 479 6.44 34.44 -1.09
C GLY A 479 6.00 33.12 -1.70
N ALA A 480 4.67 32.94 -1.89
CA ALA A 480 4.10 31.72 -2.44
C ALA A 480 4.66 31.36 -3.84
N ASP A 481 4.83 32.39 -4.70
CA ASP A 481 5.42 32.22 -6.04
C ASP A 481 6.87 31.74 -5.98
N ALA A 482 7.69 32.37 -5.12
CA ALA A 482 9.08 32.03 -5.00
C ALA A 482 9.28 30.61 -4.41
N PHE A 483 8.45 30.23 -3.44
CA PHE A 483 8.45 28.90 -2.88
C PHE A 483 7.99 27.83 -3.89
N TYR A 484 6.98 28.16 -4.71
CA TYR A 484 6.57 27.29 -5.83
C TYR A 484 7.74 27.05 -6.80
N TYR A 485 8.41 28.12 -7.24
CA TYR A 485 9.55 27.96 -8.15
C TYR A 485 10.71 27.19 -7.54
N LEU A 486 10.94 27.31 -6.23
CA LEU A 486 11.91 26.49 -5.51
C LEU A 486 11.56 25.00 -5.58
N ALA A 487 10.29 24.65 -5.28
CA ALA A 487 9.79 23.28 -5.38
C ALA A 487 9.88 22.75 -6.82
N PHE A 488 9.51 23.57 -7.79
CA PHE A 488 9.60 23.24 -9.22
C PHE A 488 11.04 22.98 -9.68
N CYS A 489 12.00 23.80 -9.27
CA CYS A 489 13.42 23.58 -9.56
C CYS A 489 13.93 22.27 -8.95
N LEU A 490 13.51 21.93 -7.74
CA LEU A 490 13.84 20.65 -7.11
C LEU A 490 13.19 19.47 -7.83
N LEU A 491 11.94 19.58 -8.29
CA LEU A 491 11.31 18.57 -9.13
C LEU A 491 12.06 18.40 -10.45
N ALA A 492 12.47 19.48 -11.09
CA ALA A 492 13.26 19.43 -12.31
C ALA A 492 14.62 18.76 -12.07
N ALA A 493 15.32 19.15 -11.01
CA ALA A 493 16.62 18.56 -10.63
C ALA A 493 16.49 17.06 -10.33
N THR A 494 15.51 16.65 -9.54
CA THR A 494 15.26 15.23 -9.23
C THR A 494 14.88 14.42 -10.46
N THR A 495 14.04 14.97 -11.34
CA THR A 495 13.66 14.28 -12.59
C THR A 495 14.86 14.14 -13.53
N LEU A 496 15.69 15.16 -13.67
CA LEU A 496 16.93 15.11 -14.47
C LEU A 496 17.92 14.11 -13.87
N PHE A 497 18.08 14.09 -12.56
CA PHE A 497 18.92 13.11 -11.85
C PHE A 497 18.45 11.68 -12.13
N VAL A 498 17.16 11.41 -11.94
CA VAL A 498 16.57 10.09 -12.17
C VAL A 498 16.69 9.68 -13.64
N PHE A 499 16.52 10.63 -14.57
CA PHE A 499 16.74 10.38 -15.99
C PHE A 499 18.20 9.99 -16.29
N GLY A 500 19.17 10.66 -15.67
CA GLY A 500 20.58 10.30 -15.74
C GLY A 500 20.86 8.89 -15.22
N VAL A 501 20.30 8.54 -14.06
CA VAL A 501 20.38 7.20 -13.46
C VAL A 501 19.83 6.15 -14.40
N CYS A 502 18.66 6.36 -15.00
CA CYS A 502 18.04 5.41 -15.92
C CYS A 502 18.84 5.17 -17.20
N ARG A 503 19.55 6.18 -17.69
CA ARG A 503 20.42 6.06 -18.88
C ARG A 503 21.80 5.46 -18.59
N SER A 504 22.22 5.43 -17.35
CA SER A 504 23.52 4.91 -16.90
C SER A 504 23.66 3.40 -17.07
N ARG A 505 24.87 2.87 -16.87
CA ARG A 505 25.11 1.42 -16.78
C ARG A 505 24.33 0.79 -15.63
N PHE A 506 24.17 1.54 -14.52
CA PHE A 506 23.39 1.12 -13.37
C PHE A 506 21.91 0.94 -13.73
N GLY A 507 21.28 1.90 -14.41
CA GLY A 507 19.88 1.80 -14.83
C GLY A 507 19.61 0.60 -15.73
N ARG A 508 20.55 0.27 -16.65
CA ARG A 508 20.42 -0.92 -17.51
C ARG A 508 20.48 -2.23 -16.73
N ARG A 509 21.34 -2.32 -15.67
CA ARG A 509 21.38 -3.48 -14.77
C ARG A 509 20.06 -3.62 -13.98
N LEU A 510 19.49 -2.52 -13.51
CA LEU A 510 18.19 -2.56 -12.82
C LEU A 510 17.08 -3.14 -13.70
N ILE A 511 17.02 -2.75 -14.97
CA ILE A 511 16.06 -3.31 -15.94
C ILE A 511 16.29 -4.81 -16.12
N SER A 512 17.54 -5.27 -16.28
CA SER A 512 17.83 -6.71 -16.41
C SER A 512 17.40 -7.51 -15.16
N ILE A 513 17.59 -6.95 -13.97
CA ILE A 513 17.14 -7.54 -12.70
C ILE A 513 15.61 -7.66 -12.67
N ARG A 514 14.90 -6.64 -13.12
CA ARG A 514 13.44 -6.63 -13.17
C ARG A 514 12.88 -7.66 -14.15
N GLU A 515 13.46 -7.75 -15.36
CA GLU A 515 13.00 -8.67 -16.40
C GLU A 515 13.23 -10.14 -16.01
N ASN A 516 14.43 -10.47 -15.57
CA ASN A 516 14.76 -11.81 -15.09
C ASN A 516 15.93 -11.77 -14.10
N THR A 517 15.59 -11.90 -12.82
CA THR A 517 16.56 -11.84 -11.72
C THR A 517 17.59 -12.95 -11.78
N GLU A 518 17.18 -14.18 -12.15
CA GLU A 518 18.08 -15.34 -12.21
C GLU A 518 19.06 -15.22 -13.39
N LEU A 519 18.56 -14.80 -14.55
CA LEU A 519 19.42 -14.56 -15.71
C LEU A 519 20.39 -13.40 -15.45
N ALA A 520 19.95 -12.30 -14.82
CA ALA A 520 20.84 -11.21 -14.46
C ALA A 520 21.96 -11.67 -13.52
N ARG A 521 21.64 -12.54 -12.55
CA ARG A 521 22.61 -13.12 -11.61
C ARG A 521 23.62 -14.01 -12.31
N SER A 522 23.20 -14.86 -13.26
CA SER A 522 24.09 -15.73 -14.05
C SER A 522 25.04 -14.93 -14.95
N LEU A 523 24.67 -13.71 -15.36
CA LEU A 523 25.50 -12.77 -16.10
C LEU A 523 26.42 -11.90 -15.21
N GLY A 524 26.52 -12.23 -13.89
CA GLY A 524 27.43 -11.55 -12.96
C GLY A 524 26.88 -10.25 -12.35
N VAL A 525 25.59 -9.94 -12.51
CA VAL A 525 24.99 -8.77 -11.86
C VAL A 525 24.72 -9.04 -10.38
N ASN A 526 25.25 -8.19 -9.51
CA ASN A 526 24.99 -8.28 -8.06
C ASN A 526 23.61 -7.68 -7.75
N VAL A 527 22.59 -8.54 -7.79
CA VAL A 527 21.18 -8.18 -7.61
C VAL A 527 20.92 -7.47 -6.28
N LEU A 528 21.52 -7.99 -5.18
CA LEU A 528 21.30 -7.43 -3.84
C LEU A 528 21.84 -6.01 -3.75
N ARG A 529 23.08 -5.79 -4.16
CA ARG A 529 23.73 -4.47 -4.14
C ARG A 529 22.96 -3.45 -4.97
N ASP A 530 22.57 -3.82 -6.20
CA ASP A 530 21.91 -2.90 -7.11
C ASP A 530 20.49 -2.55 -6.63
N LYS A 531 19.75 -3.49 -6.04
CA LYS A 531 18.44 -3.22 -5.41
C LYS A 531 18.58 -2.33 -4.17
N ILE A 532 19.56 -2.57 -3.30
CA ILE A 532 19.81 -1.72 -2.13
C ILE A 532 20.17 -0.30 -2.59
N ALA A 533 21.05 -0.16 -3.58
CA ALA A 533 21.49 1.13 -4.07
C ALA A 533 20.33 1.97 -4.63
N VAL A 534 19.43 1.38 -5.43
CA VAL A 534 18.27 2.12 -5.95
C VAL A 534 17.28 2.48 -4.85
N PHE A 535 17.13 1.63 -3.82
CA PHE A 535 16.29 1.90 -2.68
C PHE A 535 16.84 3.02 -1.79
N THR A 536 18.16 3.10 -1.64
CA THR A 536 18.87 4.22 -0.98
C THR A 536 18.65 5.53 -1.72
N LEU A 537 18.72 5.53 -3.06
CA LEU A 537 18.42 6.70 -3.89
C LEU A 537 16.96 7.16 -3.73
N PHE A 538 16.02 6.21 -3.69
CA PHE A 538 14.62 6.50 -3.39
C PHE A 538 14.46 7.19 -2.04
N GLY A 539 15.13 6.68 -0.99
CA GLY A 539 15.09 7.30 0.33
C GLY A 539 15.66 8.72 0.32
N ALA A 540 16.76 8.96 -0.37
CA ALA A 540 17.35 10.30 -0.50
C ALA A 540 16.39 11.28 -1.19
N ILE A 541 15.73 10.87 -2.28
CA ILE A 541 14.73 11.70 -2.98
C ILE A 541 13.51 11.96 -2.08
N SER A 542 13.03 10.93 -1.38
CA SER A 542 11.92 11.08 -0.42
C SER A 542 12.27 12.05 0.71
N GLY A 543 13.52 12.02 1.21
CA GLY A 543 14.00 12.96 2.21
C GLY A 543 13.95 14.41 1.75
N VAL A 544 14.35 14.69 0.51
CA VAL A 544 14.21 16.03 -0.10
C VAL A 544 12.75 16.49 -0.17
N ALA A 545 11.85 15.59 -0.59
CA ALA A 545 10.41 15.88 -0.60
C ALA A 545 9.87 16.16 0.82
N GLY A 546 10.39 15.46 1.82
CA GLY A 546 10.04 15.66 3.24
C GLY A 546 10.44 17.03 3.77
N VAL A 547 11.63 17.54 3.42
CA VAL A 547 12.04 18.92 3.74
C VAL A 547 11.07 19.93 3.12
N MET A 548 10.75 19.76 1.85
CA MET A 548 9.82 20.67 1.16
C MET A 548 8.42 20.65 1.77
N LEU A 549 7.96 19.46 2.22
CA LEU A 549 6.66 19.33 2.88
C LEU A 549 6.65 20.03 4.25
N PHE A 550 7.74 19.93 5.02
CA PHE A 550 7.91 20.64 6.29
C PHE A 550 7.81 22.16 6.10
N TYR A 551 8.55 22.73 5.16
CA TYR A 551 8.48 24.16 4.86
C TYR A 551 7.16 24.62 4.24
N TYR A 552 6.44 23.71 3.56
CA TYR A 552 5.12 23.99 3.03
C TYR A 552 4.04 24.07 4.12
N LEU A 553 4.08 23.14 5.08
CA LEU A 553 3.10 23.06 6.15
C LEU A 553 3.43 24.00 7.32
N HIS A 554 4.69 24.44 7.47
CA HIS A 554 5.22 25.18 8.61
C HIS A 554 5.13 24.44 9.95
N TYR A 555 4.82 23.14 9.93
CA TYR A 555 4.86 22.26 11.09
C TYR A 555 5.21 20.82 10.66
N ILE A 556 5.67 20.04 11.60
CA ILE A 556 5.94 18.63 11.39
C ILE A 556 5.41 17.82 12.57
N THR A 557 4.56 16.83 12.29
CA THR A 557 4.06 15.86 13.27
C THR A 557 4.25 14.45 12.73
N PRO A 558 4.38 13.41 13.58
CA PRO A 558 4.47 12.03 13.10
C PRO A 558 3.29 11.63 12.21
N ALA A 559 2.07 12.07 12.56
CA ALA A 559 0.86 11.78 11.82
C ALA A 559 0.87 12.30 10.37
N THR A 560 1.58 13.39 10.10
CA THR A 560 1.70 13.95 8.74
C THR A 560 2.44 13.00 7.79
N TYR A 561 3.37 12.19 8.28
CA TYR A 561 4.24 11.31 7.49
C TYR A 561 3.91 9.83 7.65
N ASP A 562 2.76 9.53 8.20
CA ASP A 562 2.27 8.19 8.49
C ASP A 562 1.84 7.45 7.22
N VAL A 563 1.30 6.26 7.39
CA VAL A 563 0.88 5.33 6.34
C VAL A 563 -0.02 5.97 5.28
N PRO A 564 -1.01 6.83 5.61
CA PRO A 564 -1.83 7.50 4.59
C PRO A 564 -1.02 8.24 3.54
N LEU A 565 -0.03 9.06 3.93
CA LEU A 565 0.84 9.75 2.96
C LEU A 565 1.62 8.78 2.07
N THR A 566 2.09 7.68 2.66
CA THR A 566 2.78 6.63 1.88
C THR A 566 1.85 6.03 0.83
N LEU A 567 0.61 5.73 1.20
CA LEU A 567 -0.39 5.17 0.29
C LEU A 567 -0.73 6.17 -0.82
N ASP A 568 -0.88 7.44 -0.49
CA ASP A 568 -1.14 8.50 -1.47
C ASP A 568 -0.05 8.57 -2.54
N ILE A 569 1.24 8.51 -2.15
CA ILE A 569 2.36 8.53 -3.10
C ILE A 569 2.33 7.30 -4.02
N VAL A 570 2.08 6.12 -3.47
CA VAL A 570 1.92 4.89 -4.25
C VAL A 570 0.78 5.03 -5.25
N LEU A 571 -0.37 5.52 -4.78
CA LEU A 571 -1.58 5.68 -5.59
C LEU A 571 -1.40 6.73 -6.68
N ILE A 572 -0.74 7.85 -6.39
CA ILE A 572 -0.37 8.90 -7.35
C ILE A 572 0.39 8.31 -8.53
N VAL A 573 1.42 7.51 -8.27
CA VAL A 573 2.25 6.92 -9.32
C VAL A 573 1.49 5.88 -10.14
N LEU A 574 0.64 5.07 -9.49
CA LEU A 574 -0.15 4.06 -10.19
C LEU A 574 -1.31 4.66 -11.00
N LEU A 575 -2.00 5.66 -10.44
CA LEU A 575 -3.07 6.40 -11.11
C LEU A 575 -2.54 7.13 -12.36
N GLY A 576 -1.44 7.86 -12.21
CA GLY A 576 -0.83 8.57 -13.34
C GLY A 576 -0.29 7.63 -14.41
N GLY A 577 0.21 6.47 -14.00
CA GLY A 577 0.76 5.42 -14.87
C GLY A 577 2.23 5.14 -14.60
N ALA A 578 2.48 4.02 -13.94
CA ALA A 578 3.81 3.60 -13.53
C ALA A 578 4.78 3.30 -14.71
N THR A 579 4.27 3.14 -15.92
CA THR A 579 5.06 2.83 -17.12
C THR A 579 5.61 4.07 -17.83
N VAL A 580 5.07 5.25 -17.54
CA VAL A 580 5.39 6.49 -18.25
C VAL A 580 6.08 7.48 -17.31
N TRP A 581 7.08 8.21 -17.82
CA TRP A 581 7.83 9.23 -17.07
C TRP A 581 6.95 10.33 -16.44
N LEU A 582 5.92 10.74 -17.18
CA LEU A 582 4.96 11.76 -16.73
C LEU A 582 3.96 11.24 -15.71
N GLY A 583 3.91 9.92 -15.47
CA GLY A 583 2.95 9.30 -14.56
C GLY A 583 2.90 9.97 -13.19
N PRO A 584 4.01 10.06 -12.45
CA PRO A 584 4.01 10.69 -11.12
C PRO A 584 3.51 12.12 -11.11
N MET A 585 3.83 12.93 -12.12
CA MET A 585 3.41 14.34 -12.21
C MET A 585 1.91 14.47 -12.50
N VAL A 586 1.40 13.69 -13.48
CA VAL A 586 -0.02 13.69 -13.82
C VAL A 586 -0.86 13.10 -12.68
N GLY A 587 -0.38 12.04 -12.04
CA GLY A 587 -1.05 11.46 -10.88
C GLY A 587 -1.12 12.43 -9.71
N ALA A 588 -0.03 13.15 -9.41
CA ALA A 588 0.00 14.17 -8.39
C ALA A 588 -0.95 15.34 -8.72
N ALA A 589 -1.04 15.73 -10.01
CA ALA A 589 -1.98 16.77 -10.46
C ALA A 589 -3.43 16.32 -10.23
N ILE A 590 -3.78 15.10 -10.61
CA ILE A 590 -5.13 14.58 -10.39
C ILE A 590 -5.42 14.53 -8.87
N PHE A 591 -4.49 14.03 -8.07
CA PHE A 591 -4.64 13.90 -6.62
C PHE A 591 -4.87 15.26 -5.95
N ALA A 592 -4.06 16.26 -6.28
CA ALA A 592 -4.11 17.56 -5.63
C ALA A 592 -5.28 18.44 -6.09
N PHE A 593 -5.57 18.46 -7.40
CA PHE A 593 -6.59 19.36 -7.96
C PHE A 593 -8.00 18.78 -7.97
N LEU A 594 -8.17 17.45 -8.05
CA LEU A 594 -9.51 16.84 -8.12
C LEU A 594 -10.43 17.24 -6.95
N PRO A 595 -9.97 17.21 -5.68
CA PRO A 595 -10.80 17.64 -4.55
C PRO A 595 -11.23 19.11 -4.63
N SER A 596 -10.31 19.99 -5.03
CA SER A 596 -10.60 21.44 -5.10
C SER A 596 -11.53 21.80 -6.25
N LEU A 597 -11.43 21.09 -7.40
CA LEU A 597 -12.30 21.31 -8.55
C LEU A 597 -13.76 20.92 -8.27
N LEU A 598 -13.97 19.93 -7.42
CA LEU A 598 -15.32 19.47 -7.08
C LEU A 598 -15.99 20.29 -5.97
N SER A 599 -15.28 21.25 -5.33
CA SER A 599 -15.78 22.09 -4.24
C SER A 599 -16.47 21.32 -3.12
N LEU A 600 -16.05 20.06 -2.90
CA LEU A 600 -16.63 19.13 -1.94
C LEU A 600 -16.02 19.34 -0.55
N SER A 601 -16.74 18.90 0.49
CA SER A 601 -16.14 18.80 1.82
C SER A 601 -14.92 17.86 1.78
N PRO A 602 -13.90 18.06 2.62
CA PRO A 602 -12.67 17.23 2.59
C PRO A 602 -12.94 15.73 2.65
N VAL A 603 -13.93 15.30 3.44
CA VAL A 603 -14.32 13.89 3.60
C VAL A 603 -14.91 13.33 2.30
N VAL A 604 -15.84 14.07 1.68
CA VAL A 604 -16.48 13.64 0.42
C VAL A 604 -15.45 13.65 -0.71
N ALA A 605 -14.56 14.63 -0.74
CA ALA A 605 -13.49 14.71 -1.72
C ALA A 605 -12.56 13.49 -1.67
N GLN A 606 -12.15 13.06 -0.49
CA GLN A 606 -11.33 11.86 -0.31
C GLN A 606 -12.09 10.58 -0.68
N LEU A 607 -13.39 10.49 -0.37
CA LEU A 607 -14.22 9.36 -0.78
C LEU A 607 -14.31 9.27 -2.31
N VAL A 608 -14.60 10.39 -2.98
CA VAL A 608 -14.62 10.45 -4.46
C VAL A 608 -13.26 10.07 -5.04
N TYR A 609 -12.17 10.56 -4.43
CA TYR A 609 -10.82 10.19 -4.83
C TYR A 609 -10.59 8.66 -4.74
N GLY A 610 -10.94 8.03 -3.62
CA GLY A 610 -10.84 6.58 -3.45
C GLY A 610 -11.65 5.81 -4.49
N CYS A 611 -12.89 6.24 -4.76
CA CYS A 611 -13.75 5.67 -5.80
C CYS A 611 -13.16 5.83 -7.21
N CYS A 612 -12.70 7.03 -7.56
CA CYS A 612 -12.04 7.30 -8.84
C CYS A 612 -10.79 6.44 -9.02
N LEU A 613 -10.00 6.28 -7.97
CA LEU A 613 -8.81 5.46 -7.99
C LEU A 613 -9.13 4.00 -8.28
N VAL A 614 -10.08 3.40 -7.56
CA VAL A 614 -10.52 2.02 -7.80
C VAL A 614 -11.06 1.88 -9.23
N ALA A 615 -11.87 2.83 -9.69
CA ALA A 615 -12.40 2.85 -11.04
C ALA A 615 -11.29 2.91 -12.10
N VAL A 616 -10.30 3.79 -11.92
CA VAL A 616 -9.17 3.92 -12.86
C VAL A 616 -8.35 2.63 -12.92
N ILE A 617 -8.07 1.98 -11.80
CA ILE A 617 -7.31 0.73 -11.78
C ILE A 617 -8.03 -0.40 -12.52
N ILE A 618 -9.37 -0.47 -12.38
CA ILE A 618 -10.19 -1.48 -13.06
C ILE A 618 -10.29 -1.17 -14.57
N LEU A 619 -10.56 0.10 -14.93
CA LEU A 619 -10.82 0.51 -16.31
C LEU A 619 -9.55 0.83 -17.10
N MET A 620 -8.47 1.25 -16.42
CA MET A 620 -7.22 1.71 -17.01
C MET A 620 -6.01 1.07 -16.32
N PRO A 621 -5.78 -0.23 -16.48
CA PRO A 621 -4.70 -0.95 -15.77
C PRO A 621 -3.29 -0.43 -16.06
N THR A 622 -3.11 0.37 -17.11
CA THR A 622 -1.84 1.05 -17.48
C THR A 622 -1.71 2.46 -16.89
N GLY A 623 -2.72 2.90 -16.11
CA GLY A 623 -2.85 4.26 -15.64
C GLY A 623 -3.40 5.23 -16.70
N VAL A 624 -3.72 6.45 -16.26
CA VAL A 624 -4.33 7.47 -17.11
C VAL A 624 -3.45 7.79 -18.32
N VAL A 625 -2.20 8.15 -18.10
CA VAL A 625 -1.25 8.52 -19.19
C VAL A 625 -0.96 7.32 -20.10
N GLY A 626 -0.88 6.10 -19.56
CA GLY A 626 -0.66 4.89 -20.34
C GLY A 626 -1.79 4.62 -21.33
N LYS A 627 -3.05 4.81 -20.94
CA LYS A 627 -4.21 4.63 -21.81
C LYS A 627 -4.29 5.72 -22.88
N PHE A 628 -4.04 6.98 -22.53
CA PHE A 628 -3.97 8.07 -23.53
C PHE A 628 -2.86 7.84 -24.55
N LYS A 629 -1.68 7.39 -24.12
CA LYS A 629 -0.59 7.00 -25.02
C LYS A 629 -1.03 5.89 -25.98
N GLY A 630 -1.70 4.85 -25.48
CA GLY A 630 -2.23 3.75 -26.30
C GLY A 630 -3.28 4.23 -27.29
N LEU A 631 -4.21 5.08 -26.86
CA LEU A 631 -5.26 5.65 -27.72
C LEU A 631 -4.65 6.54 -28.82
N TYR A 632 -3.72 7.44 -28.46
CA TYR A 632 -3.04 8.29 -29.41
C TYR A 632 -2.30 7.48 -30.48
N ILE A 633 -1.56 6.45 -30.07
CA ILE A 633 -0.87 5.54 -31.01
C ILE A 633 -1.87 4.86 -31.94
N SER A 634 -3.01 4.37 -31.44
CA SER A 634 -4.04 3.72 -32.25
C SER A 634 -4.70 4.68 -33.24
N LEU A 635 -5.03 5.91 -32.82
CA LEU A 635 -5.58 6.96 -33.67
C LEU A 635 -4.58 7.38 -34.76
N TRP A 636 -3.32 7.57 -34.39
CA TRP A 636 -2.25 7.91 -35.35
C TRP A 636 -2.09 6.82 -36.42
N PHE A 637 -2.15 5.53 -36.04
CA PHE A 637 -2.13 4.44 -37.02
C PHE A 637 -3.35 4.45 -37.92
N ARG A 638 -4.55 4.70 -37.41
CA ARG A 638 -5.78 4.79 -38.22
C ARG A 638 -5.68 5.92 -39.25
N LEU A 639 -5.22 7.09 -38.82
CA LEU A 639 -5.10 8.27 -39.69
C LEU A 639 -4.01 8.10 -40.80
N HIS A 640 -2.91 7.40 -40.50
CA HIS A 640 -1.83 7.20 -41.45
C HIS A 640 -1.97 5.90 -42.29
N ALA A 641 -2.81 4.97 -41.89
CA ALA A 641 -3.17 3.81 -42.71
C ALA A 641 -4.08 4.17 -43.86
N THR A 642 -4.96 5.17 -43.70
CA THR A 642 -5.86 5.65 -44.75
C THR A 642 -5.16 6.41 -45.86
N THR A 643 -3.94 6.95 -45.64
CA THR A 643 -3.18 7.70 -46.64
C THR A 643 -2.28 6.83 -47.55
N LYS A 644 -2.19 5.52 -47.31
CA LYS A 644 -1.37 4.60 -48.12
C LYS A 644 -2.05 3.25 -48.34
N GLY A 645 -3.20 3.20 -48.98
CA GLY A 645 -3.71 2.02 -49.73
C GLY A 645 -3.40 0.59 -49.23
N VAL A 646 -3.21 0.36 -47.90
CA VAL A 646 -2.93 -0.93 -47.27
C VAL A 646 -4.15 -1.33 -46.45
N VAL A 647 -5.31 -1.46 -47.11
CA VAL A 647 -6.58 -1.79 -46.44
C VAL A 647 -6.83 -3.30 -46.34
N ASP A 648 -6.04 -4.15 -47.01
CA ASP A 648 -6.40 -5.58 -47.16
C ASP A 648 -5.68 -6.56 -46.19
N SER A 649 -5.02 -6.10 -45.13
CA SER A 649 -4.40 -7.03 -44.16
C SER A 649 -4.39 -6.55 -42.73
N ALA A 650 -5.39 -5.76 -42.32
CA ALA A 650 -5.55 -5.45 -40.89
C ALA A 650 -6.30 -6.63 -40.22
N PRO A 651 -5.69 -7.35 -39.27
CA PRO A 651 -6.45 -8.33 -38.49
C PRO A 651 -7.57 -7.62 -37.73
N ASN A 652 -8.75 -8.20 -37.81
CA ASN A 652 -9.98 -7.68 -37.22
C ASN A 652 -9.79 -7.40 -35.72
N MET A 653 -9.75 -6.14 -35.32
CA MET A 653 -9.45 -5.73 -33.93
C MET A 653 -10.60 -6.03 -32.96
N SER A 654 -11.75 -6.52 -33.43
CA SER A 654 -12.84 -6.97 -32.57
C SER A 654 -12.53 -8.30 -31.84
N SER A 655 -11.56 -9.11 -32.36
CA SER A 655 -11.11 -10.35 -31.71
C SER A 655 -10.12 -10.12 -30.56
N PHE A 656 -9.72 -8.90 -30.28
CA PHE A 656 -8.80 -8.56 -29.19
C PHE A 656 -9.50 -8.20 -27.87
N ALA A 657 -10.83 -8.18 -27.86
CA ALA A 657 -11.63 -7.89 -26.68
C ALA A 657 -12.09 -9.16 -25.93
N ASP A 658 -11.97 -10.35 -26.56
CA ASP A 658 -12.39 -11.59 -25.90
C ASP A 658 -11.25 -12.18 -25.05
N PRO A 659 -11.53 -12.56 -23.80
CA PRO A 659 -10.60 -13.32 -23.00
C PRO A 659 -10.38 -14.70 -23.65
N ILE A 660 -9.17 -15.24 -23.48
CA ILE A 660 -8.72 -16.55 -23.95
C ILE A 660 -9.66 -17.64 -23.39
N GLU A 661 -10.75 -17.91 -24.08
CA GLU A 661 -11.52 -19.15 -24.03
C GLU A 661 -11.57 -19.68 -25.46
N ASN A 662 -10.96 -20.81 -25.70
CA ASN A 662 -10.90 -21.61 -26.93
C ASN A 662 -9.64 -21.51 -27.79
N THR A 663 -8.57 -22.12 -27.31
CA THR A 663 -7.55 -22.74 -28.17
C THR A 663 -6.95 -23.96 -27.47
N GLU A 664 -7.77 -24.95 -27.13
CA GLU A 664 -7.33 -26.34 -26.88
C GLU A 664 -8.46 -27.33 -27.23
N SER A 665 -8.86 -27.37 -28.47
CA SER A 665 -9.75 -28.45 -28.92
C SER A 665 -9.49 -28.94 -30.35
N ASN A 666 -8.32 -28.72 -30.91
CA ASN A 666 -7.97 -29.33 -32.21
C ASN A 666 -6.50 -29.69 -32.29
N GLN A 667 -6.09 -30.70 -31.57
CA GLN A 667 -4.94 -31.58 -31.90
C GLN A 667 -4.97 -32.82 -31.02
N VAL A 668 -5.90 -33.75 -31.28
CA VAL A 668 -5.71 -35.21 -31.19
C VAL A 668 -6.75 -35.85 -32.10
N SER A 669 -6.36 -36.19 -33.29
CA SER A 669 -6.87 -37.29 -34.09
C SER A 669 -5.68 -38.11 -34.57
#